data_134c811a17430bfb113a50756528ea3d
#
_entry.id   134c811a17430bfb113a50756528ea3d
#
_cell.length_a   1.000
_cell.length_b   1.000
_cell.length_c   1.000
_cell.angle_alpha   90.00
_cell.angle_beta   90.00
_cell.angle_gamma   90.00
#
_symmetry.space_group_name_H-M   'P 1'
#
loop_
_entity.id
_entity.type
_entity.pdbx_description
1 polymer ?
#
loop_
_entity_poly.entity_id
_entity_poly.type
_entity_poly.pdbx_seq_one_letter_code
_entity_poly.pdbx_strand_id
1 'polypeptide(L)'
;MRNAISLIISAAAIGLTFSCSSGNEYKRLEGYAQGGTFHIIYSAPERTLAASDDSIMSLVSKRLRDIDFSISGYNRGSLLSRWNRGEDCTPDRYFLELYEMSRRLWEETDGLFDVSGGPLFDFWGFGFKSVDTMDSLRNDARTAHIVDSLKTFVGMNLVSLENGRLVKKDPRVQLNFNAIAQGYTCDVVADLLDSLGIRNYLVEVGMEIVCKGVNASGREWSIGIDAPVDGSQVAGENIRKIVYLSDCGITTSGNYRKFYIIDGKKYAHSINPVTGYPVQQDLLSATVICNDTVRGGAMSDAYATYCMVAGKEKAAELIASRQDLRGYLICDGGVIDLLKDGSEIHTACGHVEEYPWFKSRYMSPRQVLVWLPDGYSPDEKYAVLYMHDGQMLFDSTSTWNGEEWQVDEVLGDLIAEGKVPPAIVVGIAHGDNRYGEYFPEKVLGYLGGTQDSRTGTVSEPSSAGCNSGEVPAGALSADAALDYMLSSGTVYEADEYLRFLVHELKPFIDSHYSTLPDKENTFIAGSSMGGLISLYALCEYPDVFGGAACMSTHLPMIASASYTGATDISRTVFEAFLSYLDDNLPEAGSCLLYTDRGDSTIDALYPPYQARLDSLLTGHGWTPGPSFSTPVSGDHTGYPDSIHTSGTWISPVFPGASHVEHDWATRLHIPLTFLLRHD
;
A
#
# COMPACT_ATOMS: atom_id res chain seq x y z
N MET A 1 -31.20 32.63 10.64
CA MET A 1 -31.20 32.89 9.18
C MET A 1 -30.76 31.61 8.51
N ARG A 2 -31.68 31.01 7.77
CA ARG A 2 -31.49 29.75 7.04
C ARG A 2 -30.56 30.00 5.84
N ASN A 3 -29.49 29.25 5.70
CA ASN A 3 -28.83 29.08 4.41
C ASN A 3 -28.74 27.56 4.18
N ALA A 4 -29.57 27.10 3.27
CA ALA A 4 -29.49 25.80 2.66
C ALA A 4 -28.29 25.80 1.70
N ILE A 5 -27.27 24.99 1.97
CA ILE A 5 -26.20 24.70 1.02
C ILE A 5 -26.63 23.43 0.28
N SER A 6 -27.05 23.62 -0.97
CA SER A 6 -27.22 22.51 -1.93
C SER A 6 -25.88 21.92 -2.27
N LEU A 7 -25.67 20.69 -1.89
CA LEU A 7 -24.50 19.88 -2.32
C LEU A 7 -24.80 19.35 -3.72
N ILE A 8 -24.10 19.87 -4.72
CA ILE A 8 -24.09 19.33 -6.08
C ILE A 8 -23.02 18.23 -6.10
N ILE A 9 -23.46 16.97 -6.13
CA ILE A 9 -22.59 15.83 -6.43
C ILE A 9 -22.46 15.80 -7.96
N SER A 10 -21.28 16.13 -8.48
CA SER A 10 -20.95 16.00 -9.90
C SER A 10 -20.78 14.51 -10.24
N ALA A 11 -21.86 13.87 -10.68
CA ALA A 11 -21.77 12.61 -11.39
C ALA A 11 -21.28 12.92 -12.81
N ALA A 12 -20.11 12.41 -13.19
CA ALA A 12 -19.66 12.45 -14.58
C ALA A 12 -20.62 11.61 -15.43
N ALA A 13 -21.47 12.31 -16.20
CA ALA A 13 -22.37 11.70 -17.17
C ALA A 13 -21.57 11.35 -18.43
N ILE A 14 -21.16 10.09 -18.56
CA ILE A 14 -20.75 9.50 -19.84
C ILE A 14 -22.02 9.17 -20.63
N GLY A 15 -22.09 9.69 -21.83
CA GLY A 15 -23.25 9.59 -22.70
C GLY A 15 -23.66 8.15 -23.01
N LEU A 16 -24.90 7.81 -22.65
CA LEU A 16 -25.55 6.55 -22.94
C LEU A 16 -26.10 6.56 -24.38
N THR A 17 -25.50 5.77 -25.25
CA THR A 17 -26.22 5.25 -26.42
C THR A 17 -27.11 4.09 -25.96
N PHE A 18 -28.42 4.27 -26.10
CA PHE A 18 -29.41 3.24 -25.80
C PHE A 18 -29.21 2.01 -26.70
N SER A 19 -28.74 0.92 -26.12
CA SER A 19 -28.94 -0.42 -26.65
C SER A 19 -29.98 -1.09 -25.76
N CYS A 20 -31.11 -1.51 -26.33
CA CYS A 20 -32.13 -2.30 -25.61
C CYS A 20 -31.57 -3.66 -25.25
N SER A 21 -31.04 -3.80 -24.02
CA SER A 21 -30.97 -5.08 -23.32
C SER A 21 -31.86 -4.98 -22.09
N SER A 22 -32.57 -6.05 -21.77
CA SER A 22 -33.42 -6.20 -20.58
C SER A 22 -32.57 -6.15 -19.31
N GLY A 23 -32.08 -4.98 -18.94
CA GLY A 23 -31.33 -4.74 -17.71
C GLY A 23 -32.30 -4.48 -16.56
N ASN A 24 -32.05 -5.09 -15.40
CA ASN A 24 -32.78 -4.79 -14.17
C ASN A 24 -32.71 -3.30 -13.86
N GLU A 25 -33.86 -2.68 -13.59
CA GLU A 25 -33.90 -1.30 -13.12
C GLU A 25 -33.32 -1.22 -11.70
N TYR A 26 -32.31 -0.37 -11.50
CA TYR A 26 -31.73 -0.12 -10.17
C TYR A 26 -32.35 1.11 -9.54
N LYS A 27 -32.63 1.00 -8.24
CA LYS A 27 -33.27 2.02 -7.42
C LYS A 27 -32.37 2.45 -6.27
N ARG A 28 -32.60 3.64 -5.73
CA ARG A 28 -31.83 4.20 -4.63
C ARG A 28 -32.75 4.68 -3.52
N LEU A 29 -32.40 4.32 -2.27
CA LEU A 29 -32.98 4.86 -1.05
C LEU A 29 -31.88 5.55 -0.25
N GLU A 30 -32.21 6.66 0.39
CA GLU A 30 -31.27 7.41 1.22
C GLU A 30 -31.98 8.07 2.40
N GLY A 31 -31.23 8.32 3.47
CA GLY A 31 -31.75 8.96 4.67
C GLY A 31 -30.71 9.09 5.77
N TYR A 32 -31.20 9.29 7.00
CA TYR A 32 -30.35 9.42 8.20
C TYR A 32 -30.64 8.31 9.21
N ALA A 33 -29.58 7.67 9.70
CA ALA A 33 -29.64 6.67 10.77
C ALA A 33 -28.33 6.66 11.56
N GLN A 34 -28.37 6.28 12.83
CA GLN A 34 -27.19 6.02 13.69
C GLN A 34 -26.14 7.15 13.71
N GLY A 35 -26.61 8.40 13.59
CA GLY A 35 -25.75 9.59 13.62
C GLY A 35 -25.08 9.95 12.30
N GLY A 36 -25.36 9.21 11.21
CA GLY A 36 -24.86 9.43 9.85
C GLY A 36 -25.94 9.28 8.79
N THR A 37 -25.52 9.20 7.54
CA THR A 37 -26.36 8.89 6.38
C THR A 37 -26.44 7.38 6.15
N PHE A 38 -27.46 6.94 5.44
CA PHE A 38 -27.48 5.63 4.79
C PHE A 38 -27.84 5.77 3.32
N HIS A 39 -27.28 4.88 2.50
CA HIS A 39 -27.54 4.77 1.07
C HIS A 39 -27.75 3.30 0.70
N ILE A 40 -28.83 3.02 -0.01
CA ILE A 40 -29.15 1.66 -0.46
C ILE A 40 -29.40 1.72 -1.96
N ILE A 41 -28.62 0.95 -2.72
CA ILE A 41 -28.83 0.75 -4.16
C ILE A 41 -29.26 -0.70 -4.34
N TYR A 42 -30.34 -0.96 -5.08
CA TYR A 42 -30.83 -2.32 -5.28
C TYR A 42 -31.51 -2.50 -6.63
N SER A 43 -31.45 -3.72 -7.19
CA SER A 43 -32.20 -4.09 -8.40
C SER A 43 -33.64 -4.41 -8.05
N ALA A 44 -34.61 -3.84 -8.79
CA ALA A 44 -36.00 -4.21 -8.64
C ALA A 44 -36.23 -5.64 -9.16
N PRO A 45 -36.88 -6.52 -8.41
CA PRO A 45 -37.17 -7.87 -8.87
C PRO A 45 -38.23 -7.85 -9.98
N GLU A 46 -37.99 -8.57 -11.07
CA GLU A 46 -38.88 -8.62 -12.26
C GLU A 46 -40.30 -9.12 -11.97
N ARG A 47 -40.57 -9.80 -10.88
CA ARG A 47 -41.83 -10.51 -10.60
C ARG A 47 -42.19 -10.69 -9.13
N THR A 48 -41.93 -9.77 -8.25
CA THR A 48 -42.45 -9.88 -6.89
C THR A 48 -43.58 -8.89 -6.68
N LEU A 49 -44.71 -9.35 -6.11
CA LEU A 49 -45.83 -8.51 -5.72
C LEU A 49 -45.32 -7.25 -5.03
N ALA A 50 -45.19 -6.23 -5.83
CA ALA A 50 -45.30 -4.79 -5.55
C ALA A 50 -45.12 -4.38 -4.07
N ALA A 51 -43.94 -4.51 -3.50
CA ALA A 51 -43.53 -3.51 -2.56
C ALA A 51 -43.13 -2.29 -3.39
N SER A 52 -43.91 -1.21 -3.36
CA SER A 52 -43.50 0.08 -3.91
C SER A 52 -42.25 0.55 -3.19
N ASP A 53 -41.43 1.42 -3.81
CA ASP A 53 -40.23 1.97 -3.16
C ASP A 53 -40.55 2.57 -1.79
N ASP A 54 -41.72 3.21 -1.65
CA ASP A 54 -42.24 3.70 -0.36
C ASP A 54 -42.44 2.58 0.67
N SER A 55 -42.85 1.39 0.23
CA SER A 55 -43.01 0.22 1.10
C SER A 55 -41.67 -0.33 1.56
N ILE A 56 -40.66 -0.44 0.67
CA ILE A 56 -39.29 -0.87 1.01
C ILE A 56 -38.66 0.15 1.94
N MET A 57 -38.76 1.45 1.64
CA MET A 57 -38.26 2.52 2.52
C MET A 57 -38.91 2.49 3.90
N SER A 58 -40.19 2.19 3.99
CA SER A 58 -40.92 2.04 5.26
C SER A 58 -40.38 0.85 6.07
N LEU A 59 -40.15 -0.29 5.41
CA LEU A 59 -39.57 -1.50 6.05
C LEU A 59 -38.14 -1.26 6.52
N VAL A 60 -37.29 -0.65 5.68
CA VAL A 60 -35.92 -0.25 6.04
C VAL A 60 -35.94 0.69 7.25
N SER A 61 -36.74 1.77 7.18
CA SER A 61 -36.86 2.74 8.28
C SER A 61 -37.36 2.10 9.59
N LYS A 62 -38.25 1.11 9.48
CA LYS A 62 -38.66 0.34 10.65
C LYS A 62 -37.51 -0.47 11.22
N ARG A 63 -36.74 -1.15 10.38
CA ARG A 63 -35.61 -1.96 10.81
C ARG A 63 -34.53 -1.12 11.51
N LEU A 64 -34.20 0.05 10.93
CA LEU A 64 -33.26 1.02 11.50
C LEU A 64 -33.74 1.51 12.89
N ARG A 65 -35.03 1.80 13.06
CA ARG A 65 -35.61 2.16 14.37
C ARG A 65 -35.55 0.99 15.36
N ASP A 66 -35.90 -0.23 14.95
CA ASP A 66 -35.86 -1.40 15.83
C ASP A 66 -34.43 -1.60 16.40
N ILE A 67 -33.40 -1.43 15.55
CA ILE A 67 -31.98 -1.50 15.95
C ILE A 67 -31.62 -0.35 16.90
N ASP A 68 -32.02 0.89 16.59
CA ASP A 68 -31.75 2.04 17.47
C ASP A 68 -32.36 1.83 18.87
N PHE A 69 -33.58 1.31 18.98
CA PHE A 69 -34.22 0.99 20.24
C PHE A 69 -33.55 -0.20 20.98
N SER A 70 -32.86 -1.07 20.27
CA SER A 70 -32.14 -2.17 20.88
C SER A 70 -30.76 -1.77 21.41
N ILE A 71 -29.89 -1.29 20.52
CA ILE A 71 -28.42 -1.26 20.77
C ILE A 71 -27.79 0.14 20.78
N SER A 72 -28.56 1.22 20.58
CA SER A 72 -27.99 2.57 20.55
C SER A 72 -27.64 3.08 21.96
N GLY A 73 -26.35 3.40 22.18
CA GLY A 73 -25.91 4.08 23.42
C GLY A 73 -26.32 5.56 23.49
N TYR A 74 -26.70 6.16 22.36
CA TYR A 74 -27.17 7.56 22.28
C TYR A 74 -28.66 7.67 22.56
N ASN A 75 -29.44 6.64 22.30
CA ASN A 75 -30.86 6.57 22.63
C ASN A 75 -31.03 6.15 24.08
N ARG A 76 -31.40 7.11 24.96
CA ARG A 76 -31.59 6.84 26.39
C ARG A 76 -32.69 5.80 26.69
N GLY A 77 -33.64 5.59 25.77
CA GLY A 77 -34.71 4.61 25.88
C GLY A 77 -34.36 3.22 25.37
N SER A 78 -33.21 3.05 24.72
CA SER A 78 -32.78 1.76 24.17
C SER A 78 -32.59 0.69 25.26
N LEU A 79 -32.64 -0.58 24.85
CA LEU A 79 -32.33 -1.69 25.74
C LEU A 79 -30.90 -1.62 26.27
N LEU A 80 -29.93 -1.28 25.40
CA LEU A 80 -28.52 -1.09 25.79
C LEU A 80 -28.37 -0.01 26.88
N SER A 81 -28.94 1.18 26.63
CA SER A 81 -28.86 2.29 27.60
C SER A 81 -29.53 1.97 28.95
N ARG A 82 -30.65 1.26 28.92
CA ARG A 82 -31.33 0.78 30.12
C ARG A 82 -30.51 -0.26 30.87
N TRP A 83 -29.96 -1.25 30.15
CA TRP A 83 -29.09 -2.26 30.73
C TRP A 83 -27.83 -1.62 31.33
N ASN A 84 -27.21 -0.65 30.66
CA ASN A 84 -26.05 0.07 31.15
C ASN A 84 -26.35 0.79 32.49
N ARG A 85 -27.57 1.33 32.66
CA ARG A 85 -28.02 1.93 33.94
C ARG A 85 -28.39 0.93 35.01
N GLY A 86 -28.33 -0.38 34.73
CA GLY A 86 -28.70 -1.44 35.69
C GLY A 86 -30.20 -1.69 35.79
N GLU A 87 -31.00 -1.23 34.82
CA GLU A 87 -32.42 -1.53 34.78
C GLU A 87 -32.64 -2.98 34.37
N ASP A 88 -33.66 -3.62 34.94
CA ASP A 88 -34.06 -4.96 34.53
C ASP A 88 -34.70 -4.91 33.13
N CYS A 89 -34.02 -5.49 32.15
CA CYS A 89 -34.50 -5.59 30.78
C CYS A 89 -34.09 -6.95 30.16
N THR A 90 -34.99 -7.48 29.35
CA THR A 90 -34.70 -8.67 28.56
C THR A 90 -34.10 -8.21 27.22
N PRO A 91 -32.88 -8.66 26.87
CA PRO A 91 -32.30 -8.33 25.60
C PRO A 91 -33.11 -8.95 24.48
N ASP A 92 -33.27 -8.21 23.37
CA ASP A 92 -33.87 -8.73 22.16
C ASP A 92 -32.83 -9.47 21.28
N ARG A 93 -33.27 -9.93 20.11
CA ARG A 93 -32.40 -10.69 19.20
C ARG A 93 -31.18 -9.88 18.76
N TYR A 94 -31.31 -8.58 18.50
CA TYR A 94 -30.21 -7.73 18.01
C TYR A 94 -29.15 -7.56 19.09
N PHE A 95 -29.59 -7.33 20.33
CA PHE A 95 -28.69 -7.18 21.45
C PHE A 95 -27.94 -8.49 21.75
N LEU A 96 -28.66 -9.63 21.74
CA LEU A 96 -28.05 -10.94 22.00
C LEU A 96 -27.04 -11.31 20.92
N GLU A 97 -27.39 -11.12 19.65
CA GLU A 97 -26.52 -11.44 18.54
C GLU A 97 -25.21 -10.64 18.58
N LEU A 98 -25.30 -9.32 18.80
CA LEU A 98 -24.12 -8.48 18.96
C LEU A 98 -23.29 -8.83 20.21
N TYR A 99 -23.92 -9.16 21.32
CA TYR A 99 -23.23 -9.63 22.52
C TYR A 99 -22.41 -10.91 22.23
N GLU A 100 -23.03 -11.90 21.58
CA GLU A 100 -22.38 -13.18 21.26
C GLU A 100 -21.24 -13.00 20.28
N MET A 101 -21.40 -12.17 19.25
CA MET A 101 -20.36 -11.83 18.30
C MET A 101 -19.20 -11.11 18.99
N SER A 102 -19.51 -10.08 19.79
CA SER A 102 -18.50 -9.30 20.52
C SER A 102 -17.74 -10.16 21.52
N ARG A 103 -18.41 -11.14 22.15
CA ARG A 103 -17.79 -12.07 23.08
C ARG A 103 -16.76 -12.96 22.39
N ARG A 104 -17.10 -13.52 21.20
CA ARG A 104 -16.18 -14.32 20.39
C ARG A 104 -14.98 -13.50 19.92
N LEU A 105 -15.23 -12.29 19.43
CA LEU A 105 -14.16 -11.36 19.01
C LEU A 105 -13.23 -10.97 20.17
N TRP A 106 -13.79 -10.75 21.35
CA TRP A 106 -13.00 -10.48 22.54
C TRP A 106 -12.06 -11.64 22.89
N GLU A 107 -12.56 -12.89 22.81
CA GLU A 107 -11.78 -14.11 23.05
C GLU A 107 -10.72 -14.31 21.96
N GLU A 108 -11.05 -14.10 20.68
CA GLU A 108 -10.15 -14.25 19.52
C GLU A 108 -9.03 -13.22 19.51
N THR A 109 -9.30 -12.00 20.00
CA THR A 109 -8.36 -10.86 19.92
C THR A 109 -7.62 -10.61 21.25
N ASP A 110 -7.64 -11.54 22.17
CA ASP A 110 -7.04 -11.38 23.52
C ASP A 110 -7.48 -10.09 24.23
N GLY A 111 -8.73 -9.68 24.02
CA GLY A 111 -9.33 -8.50 24.62
C GLY A 111 -9.00 -7.17 23.94
N LEU A 112 -8.31 -7.16 22.80
CA LEU A 112 -8.04 -5.92 22.04
C LEU A 112 -9.30 -5.38 21.36
N PHE A 113 -10.25 -6.23 21.00
CA PHE A 113 -11.62 -5.84 20.68
C PHE A 113 -12.50 -6.07 21.90
N ASP A 114 -12.99 -5.01 22.54
CA ASP A 114 -13.79 -5.12 23.77
C ASP A 114 -14.90 -4.07 23.83
N VAL A 115 -16.13 -4.50 23.62
CA VAL A 115 -17.31 -3.63 23.69
C VAL A 115 -17.67 -3.22 25.14
N SER A 116 -17.00 -3.76 26.16
CA SER A 116 -17.14 -3.30 27.55
C SER A 116 -16.27 -2.07 27.87
N GLY A 117 -15.43 -1.63 26.92
CA GLY A 117 -14.55 -0.47 27.06
C GLY A 117 -15.23 0.90 27.20
N GLY A 118 -16.57 0.96 27.19
CA GLY A 118 -17.35 2.20 27.27
C GLY A 118 -16.87 3.20 28.34
N PRO A 119 -16.58 2.79 29.59
CA PRO A 119 -16.06 3.70 30.61
C PRO A 119 -14.71 4.35 30.28
N LEU A 120 -13.82 3.65 29.53
CA LEU A 120 -12.56 4.20 29.05
C LEU A 120 -12.81 5.21 27.92
N PHE A 121 -13.71 4.90 26.98
CA PHE A 121 -14.09 5.83 25.92
C PHE A 121 -14.72 7.12 26.48
N ASP A 122 -15.59 7.01 27.50
CA ASP A 122 -16.16 8.16 28.20
C ASP A 122 -15.08 9.01 28.87
N PHE A 123 -14.10 8.38 29.55
CA PHE A 123 -12.99 9.08 30.19
C PHE A 123 -12.11 9.85 29.23
N TRP A 124 -11.78 9.26 28.08
CA TRP A 124 -10.96 9.90 27.04
C TRP A 124 -11.75 10.84 26.12
N GLY A 125 -13.04 11.08 26.38
CA GLY A 125 -13.87 12.01 25.63
C GLY A 125 -14.40 11.51 24.29
N PHE A 126 -14.29 10.21 24.02
CA PHE A 126 -14.77 9.57 22.79
C PHE A 126 -16.05 8.74 23.00
N GLY A 127 -16.58 8.69 24.22
CA GLY A 127 -17.78 7.92 24.57
C GLY A 127 -19.09 8.70 24.45
N PHE A 128 -20.11 8.25 25.21
CA PHE A 128 -21.46 8.86 25.20
C PHE A 128 -21.56 10.12 26.07
N LYS A 129 -20.58 10.39 26.92
CA LYS A 129 -20.54 11.56 27.82
C LYS A 129 -19.57 12.59 27.26
N SER A 130 -20.05 13.83 27.10
CA SER A 130 -19.18 14.97 26.81
C SER A 130 -18.30 15.27 28.03
N VAL A 131 -16.99 15.35 27.86
CA VAL A 131 -16.05 15.79 28.88
C VAL A 131 -15.78 17.27 28.66
N ASP A 132 -16.19 18.11 29.61
CA ASP A 132 -16.07 19.58 29.53
C ASP A 132 -14.63 20.08 29.76
N THR A 133 -13.66 19.21 30.07
CA THR A 133 -12.30 19.65 30.42
C THR A 133 -11.22 18.75 29.81
N MET A 134 -10.67 19.19 28.68
CA MET A 134 -9.43 18.66 28.09
C MET A 134 -8.20 18.82 29.04
N ASP A 135 -8.25 19.74 29.99
CA ASP A 135 -7.17 19.97 30.98
C ASP A 135 -6.89 18.79 31.91
N SER A 136 -7.80 17.80 32.00
CA SER A 136 -7.62 16.60 32.83
C SER A 136 -6.94 15.44 32.13
N LEU A 137 -6.67 15.53 30.82
CA LEU A 137 -6.06 14.46 30.00
C LEU A 137 -4.52 14.50 30.00
N ARG A 138 -3.91 15.12 31.00
CA ARG A 138 -2.46 15.06 31.18
C ARG A 138 -2.07 13.66 31.62
N ASN A 139 -1.02 13.13 31.02
CA ASN A 139 -0.45 11.81 31.32
C ASN A 139 0.32 11.86 32.66
N ASP A 140 -0.39 12.12 33.74
CA ASP A 140 0.12 12.23 35.11
C ASP A 140 -0.28 11.00 35.97
N ALA A 141 0.25 10.92 37.16
CA ALA A 141 -0.04 9.85 38.10
C ALA A 141 -1.55 9.73 38.45
N ARG A 142 -2.31 10.81 38.35
CA ARG A 142 -3.76 10.84 38.61
C ARG A 142 -4.49 10.15 37.45
N THR A 143 -4.13 10.44 36.22
CA THR A 143 -4.68 9.78 35.01
C THR A 143 -4.44 8.28 35.09
N ALA A 144 -3.21 7.84 35.42
CA ALA A 144 -2.88 6.43 35.58
C ALA A 144 -3.77 5.74 36.63
N HIS A 145 -3.96 6.36 37.80
CA HIS A 145 -4.81 5.82 38.86
C HIS A 145 -6.28 5.70 38.42
N ILE A 146 -6.80 6.69 37.67
CA ILE A 146 -8.18 6.63 37.15
C ILE A 146 -8.30 5.50 36.11
N VAL A 147 -7.39 5.40 35.17
CA VAL A 147 -7.38 4.35 34.13
C VAL A 147 -7.31 2.96 34.78
N ASP A 148 -6.43 2.75 35.76
CA ASP A 148 -6.33 1.49 36.48
C ASP A 148 -7.63 1.15 37.24
N SER A 149 -8.30 2.14 37.84
CA SER A 149 -9.61 1.97 38.45
C SER A 149 -10.68 1.58 37.44
N LEU A 150 -10.72 2.24 36.26
CA LEU A 150 -11.69 1.95 35.21
C LEU A 150 -11.51 0.53 34.65
N LYS A 151 -10.27 0.09 34.44
CA LYS A 151 -9.94 -1.26 33.96
C LYS A 151 -10.49 -2.38 34.88
N THR A 152 -10.73 -2.12 36.13
CA THR A 152 -11.27 -3.16 37.05
C THR A 152 -12.67 -3.64 36.69
N PHE A 153 -13.42 -2.88 35.90
CA PHE A 153 -14.78 -3.22 35.45
C PHE A 153 -14.93 -3.11 33.90
N VAL A 154 -13.82 -3.28 33.18
CA VAL A 154 -13.75 -3.48 31.72
C VAL A 154 -13.31 -4.92 31.45
N GLY A 155 -13.99 -5.60 30.56
CA GLY A 155 -13.73 -7.00 30.17
C GLY A 155 -15.03 -7.78 29.94
N MET A 156 -15.17 -8.41 28.79
CA MET A 156 -16.35 -9.24 28.46
C MET A 156 -16.54 -10.45 29.40
N ASN A 157 -15.48 -10.86 30.11
CA ASN A 157 -15.56 -11.88 31.16
C ASN A 157 -16.39 -11.43 32.37
N LEU A 158 -16.71 -10.14 32.47
CA LEU A 158 -17.56 -9.57 33.54
C LEU A 158 -19.05 -9.58 33.16
N VAL A 159 -19.40 -10.05 31.99
CA VAL A 159 -20.78 -10.20 31.50
C VAL A 159 -21.04 -11.67 31.14
N SER A 160 -22.14 -12.21 31.66
CA SER A 160 -22.59 -13.58 31.35
C SER A 160 -24.03 -13.57 30.85
N LEU A 161 -24.36 -14.55 29.98
CA LEU A 161 -25.73 -14.82 29.57
C LEU A 161 -26.29 -15.95 30.42
N GLU A 162 -27.26 -15.63 31.27
CA GLU A 162 -27.88 -16.57 32.23
C GLU A 162 -29.39 -16.55 32.04
N ASN A 163 -29.99 -17.70 31.72
CA ASN A 163 -31.43 -17.85 31.50
C ASN A 163 -32.04 -16.80 30.54
N GLY A 164 -31.33 -16.46 29.45
CA GLY A 164 -31.75 -15.47 28.47
C GLY A 164 -31.61 -14.00 28.90
N ARG A 165 -30.89 -13.74 29.99
CA ARG A 165 -30.58 -12.39 30.50
C ARG A 165 -29.09 -12.15 30.56
N LEU A 166 -28.66 -10.95 30.29
CA LEU A 166 -27.27 -10.52 30.45
C LEU A 166 -27.06 -10.02 31.90
N VAL A 167 -26.18 -10.72 32.61
CA VAL A 167 -25.86 -10.45 34.03
C VAL A 167 -24.46 -9.82 34.13
N LYS A 168 -24.38 -8.71 34.90
CA LYS A 168 -23.12 -8.06 35.22
C LYS A 168 -22.53 -8.66 36.49
N LYS A 169 -21.24 -9.05 36.48
CA LYS A 169 -20.50 -9.41 37.69
C LYS A 169 -20.12 -8.18 38.54
N ASP A 170 -19.97 -7.02 37.87
CA ASP A 170 -19.78 -5.72 38.52
C ASP A 170 -20.83 -4.74 37.95
N PRO A 171 -21.61 -4.05 38.83
CA PRO A 171 -22.68 -3.16 38.36
C PRO A 171 -22.18 -1.97 37.53
N ARG A 172 -20.89 -1.63 37.57
CA ARG A 172 -20.26 -0.54 36.81
C ARG A 172 -20.00 -0.89 35.37
N VAL A 173 -20.02 -2.18 34.99
CA VAL A 173 -19.81 -2.63 33.58
C VAL A 173 -20.81 -1.96 32.65
N GLN A 174 -20.34 -1.43 31.56
CA GLN A 174 -21.14 -0.83 30.50
C GLN A 174 -20.71 -1.40 29.13
N LEU A 175 -21.67 -1.65 28.27
CA LEU A 175 -21.41 -2.07 26.89
C LEU A 175 -21.56 -0.89 25.92
N ASN A 176 -20.75 -0.89 24.88
CA ASN A 176 -20.76 0.06 23.78
C ASN A 176 -20.47 -0.68 22.47
N PHE A 177 -21.48 -0.79 21.62
CA PHE A 177 -21.38 -1.53 20.35
C PHE A 177 -20.93 -0.67 19.16
N ASN A 178 -20.47 0.57 19.35
CA ASN A 178 -20.13 1.48 18.25
C ASN A 178 -19.10 0.90 17.26
N ALA A 179 -18.27 -0.04 17.68
CA ALA A 179 -17.21 -0.67 16.88
C ALA A 179 -17.69 -1.87 16.03
N ILE A 180 -19.01 -2.13 15.96
CA ILE A 180 -19.61 -3.27 15.25
C ILE A 180 -21.04 -2.98 14.80
N ALA A 181 -21.67 -1.94 15.32
CA ALA A 181 -23.10 -1.72 15.18
C ALA A 181 -23.51 -1.22 13.79
N GLN A 182 -22.68 -0.42 13.12
CA GLN A 182 -23.01 0.12 11.80
C GLN A 182 -22.89 -0.98 10.75
N GLY A 183 -21.82 -1.76 10.76
CA GLY A 183 -21.68 -2.94 9.91
C GLY A 183 -22.80 -3.97 10.14
N TYR A 184 -23.13 -4.24 11.41
CA TYR A 184 -24.27 -5.12 11.75
C TYR A 184 -25.61 -4.58 11.20
N THR A 185 -25.80 -3.26 11.19
CA THR A 185 -27.01 -2.65 10.64
C THR A 185 -27.10 -2.87 9.14
N CYS A 186 -25.96 -2.79 8.42
CA CYS A 186 -25.91 -3.13 7.00
C CYS A 186 -26.36 -4.58 6.76
N ASP A 187 -25.86 -5.54 7.57
CA ASP A 187 -26.26 -6.95 7.49
C ASP A 187 -27.76 -7.16 7.71
N VAL A 188 -28.35 -6.50 8.73
CA VAL A 188 -29.78 -6.61 9.03
C VAL A 188 -30.67 -6.01 7.93
N VAL A 189 -30.19 -4.96 7.27
CA VAL A 189 -30.88 -4.39 6.10
C VAL A 189 -30.70 -5.31 4.88
N ALA A 190 -29.53 -5.89 4.68
CA ALA A 190 -29.26 -6.91 3.65
C ALA A 190 -30.19 -8.13 3.81
N ASP A 191 -30.34 -8.67 5.04
CA ASP A 191 -31.30 -9.73 5.36
C ASP A 191 -32.74 -9.36 4.95
N LEU A 192 -33.13 -8.09 5.18
CA LEU A 192 -34.44 -7.62 4.75
C LEU A 192 -34.60 -7.66 3.23
N LEU A 193 -33.60 -7.15 2.48
CA LEU A 193 -33.62 -7.15 1.01
C LEU A 193 -33.66 -8.57 0.47
N ASP A 194 -32.85 -9.49 1.03
CA ASP A 194 -32.89 -10.90 0.69
C ASP A 194 -34.25 -11.54 0.93
N SER A 195 -34.90 -11.21 2.05
CA SER A 195 -36.25 -11.70 2.37
C SER A 195 -37.32 -11.22 1.39
N LEU A 196 -37.08 -10.09 0.73
CA LEU A 196 -37.92 -9.52 -0.33
C LEU A 196 -37.58 -10.08 -1.72
N GLY A 197 -36.59 -11.01 -1.82
CA GLY A 197 -36.15 -11.60 -3.08
C GLY A 197 -35.22 -10.73 -3.92
N ILE A 198 -34.72 -9.64 -3.36
CA ILE A 198 -33.73 -8.75 -4.02
C ILE A 198 -32.36 -9.42 -3.91
N ARG A 199 -31.65 -9.54 -5.02
CA ARG A 199 -30.38 -10.30 -5.11
C ARG A 199 -29.18 -9.44 -5.42
N ASN A 200 -29.38 -8.26 -5.99
CA ASN A 200 -28.31 -7.33 -6.30
C ASN A 200 -28.54 -6.04 -5.51
N TYR A 201 -27.65 -5.75 -4.59
CA TYR A 201 -27.74 -4.55 -3.76
C TYR A 201 -26.37 -4.13 -3.18
N LEU A 202 -26.29 -2.85 -2.84
CA LEU A 202 -25.28 -2.26 -1.98
C LEU A 202 -26.03 -1.52 -0.86
N VAL A 203 -25.74 -1.86 0.37
CA VAL A 203 -26.25 -1.22 1.60
C VAL A 203 -25.09 -0.53 2.29
N GLU A 204 -25.19 0.78 2.47
CA GLU A 204 -24.23 1.60 3.21
C GLU A 204 -24.94 2.28 4.38
N VAL A 205 -24.36 2.18 5.57
CA VAL A 205 -24.81 2.89 6.79
C VAL A 205 -23.60 3.45 7.52
N GLY A 206 -23.44 4.77 7.52
CA GLY A 206 -22.34 5.43 8.23
C GLY A 206 -20.96 5.17 7.63
N MET A 207 -20.89 4.75 6.37
CA MET A 207 -19.73 4.36 5.56
C MET A 207 -19.32 2.88 5.69
N GLU A 208 -19.95 2.09 6.51
CA GLU A 208 -19.89 0.63 6.49
C GLU A 208 -20.77 0.12 5.34
N ILE A 209 -20.28 -0.86 4.59
CA ILE A 209 -20.95 -1.33 3.37
C ILE A 209 -21.10 -2.85 3.41
N VAL A 210 -22.28 -3.30 2.98
CA VAL A 210 -22.53 -4.70 2.58
C VAL A 210 -23.01 -4.69 1.14
N CYS A 211 -22.39 -5.48 0.28
CA CYS A 211 -22.80 -5.61 -1.12
C CYS A 211 -23.05 -7.07 -1.50
N LYS A 212 -23.94 -7.26 -2.47
CA LYS A 212 -24.29 -8.58 -3.02
C LYS A 212 -24.58 -8.48 -4.50
N GLY A 213 -24.21 -9.56 -5.24
CA GLY A 213 -24.46 -9.67 -6.67
C GLY A 213 -23.74 -8.57 -7.47
N VAL A 214 -24.42 -8.03 -8.50
CA VAL A 214 -23.80 -7.12 -9.48
C VAL A 214 -24.43 -5.74 -9.49
N ASN A 215 -23.71 -4.76 -10.00
CA ASN A 215 -24.18 -3.38 -10.21
C ASN A 215 -25.03 -3.27 -11.51
N ALA A 216 -25.52 -2.06 -11.83
CA ALA A 216 -26.37 -1.81 -13.00
C ALA A 216 -25.68 -2.11 -14.35
N SER A 217 -24.35 -2.23 -14.38
CA SER A 217 -23.57 -2.62 -15.56
C SER A 217 -23.29 -4.12 -15.64
N GLY A 218 -23.86 -4.92 -14.72
CA GLY A 218 -23.67 -6.38 -14.66
C GLY A 218 -22.27 -6.79 -14.14
N ARG A 219 -21.54 -5.86 -13.50
CA ARG A 219 -20.20 -6.10 -12.92
C ARG A 219 -20.27 -6.02 -11.39
N GLU A 220 -19.22 -6.43 -10.71
CA GLU A 220 -19.05 -6.22 -9.27
C GLU A 220 -19.20 -4.75 -8.88
N TRP A 221 -19.51 -4.52 -7.61
CA TRP A 221 -19.66 -3.17 -7.05
C TRP A 221 -18.31 -2.49 -6.91
N SER A 222 -18.16 -1.30 -7.47
CA SER A 222 -16.97 -0.47 -7.39
C SER A 222 -17.00 0.37 -6.11
N ILE A 223 -16.08 0.16 -5.19
CA ILE A 223 -16.00 0.84 -3.90
C ILE A 223 -14.62 1.50 -3.76
N GLY A 224 -14.63 2.81 -3.43
CA GLY A 224 -13.41 3.58 -3.22
C GLY A 224 -12.91 3.48 -1.77
N ILE A 225 -11.61 3.29 -1.60
CA ILE A 225 -10.90 3.41 -0.33
C ILE A 225 -10.22 4.78 -0.28
N ASP A 226 -10.59 5.61 0.71
CA ASP A 226 -10.05 6.95 0.85
C ASP A 226 -8.65 6.97 1.48
N ALA A 227 -7.80 7.90 1.02
CA ALA A 227 -6.57 8.26 1.72
C ALA A 227 -6.89 8.92 3.08
N PRO A 228 -6.14 8.62 4.15
CA PRO A 228 -6.36 9.17 5.49
C PRO A 228 -5.83 10.61 5.61
N VAL A 229 -6.55 11.58 5.05
CA VAL A 229 -6.21 13.00 5.14
C VAL A 229 -6.81 13.59 6.41
N ASP A 230 -5.98 14.13 7.30
CA ASP A 230 -6.42 14.72 8.57
C ASP A 230 -7.46 15.83 8.32
N GLY A 231 -8.61 15.69 8.98
CA GLY A 231 -9.70 16.66 8.88
C GLY A 231 -10.63 16.49 7.66
N SER A 232 -10.39 15.52 6.77
CA SER A 232 -11.32 15.20 5.69
C SER A 232 -12.65 14.71 6.27
N GLN A 233 -13.75 15.42 5.90
CA GLN A 233 -15.10 15.14 6.38
C GLN A 233 -15.98 14.48 5.31
N VAL A 234 -15.54 14.48 4.04
CA VAL A 234 -16.32 14.02 2.90
C VAL A 234 -15.70 12.73 2.36
N ALA A 235 -16.49 11.66 2.34
CA ALA A 235 -16.07 10.40 1.75
C ALA A 235 -15.95 10.54 0.23
N GLY A 236 -14.91 9.92 -0.36
CA GLY A 236 -14.69 9.91 -1.81
C GLY A 236 -13.95 11.13 -2.37
N GLU A 237 -13.52 12.09 -1.54
CA GLU A 237 -12.71 13.23 -2.01
C GLU A 237 -11.27 12.85 -2.35
N ASN A 238 -10.74 11.83 -1.66
CA ASN A 238 -9.33 11.43 -1.79
C ASN A 238 -9.24 9.91 -2.00
N ILE A 239 -9.87 9.39 -3.03
CA ILE A 239 -9.83 7.95 -3.33
C ILE A 239 -8.39 7.55 -3.67
N ARG A 240 -7.84 6.61 -2.90
CA ARG A 240 -6.52 6.04 -3.10
C ARG A 240 -6.56 4.71 -3.87
N LYS A 241 -7.58 3.89 -3.62
CA LYS A 241 -7.74 2.57 -4.25
C LYS A 241 -9.21 2.36 -4.58
N ILE A 242 -9.48 1.74 -5.70
CA ILE A 242 -10.82 1.22 -6.05
C ILE A 242 -10.77 -0.29 -5.96
N VAL A 243 -11.74 -0.88 -5.28
CA VAL A 243 -11.92 -2.34 -5.20
C VAL A 243 -13.24 -2.73 -5.84
N TYR A 244 -13.26 -3.89 -6.47
CA TYR A 244 -14.45 -4.48 -7.09
C TYR A 244 -14.90 -5.66 -6.24
N LEU A 245 -16.14 -5.60 -5.73
CA LEU A 245 -16.58 -6.50 -4.68
C LEU A 245 -18.00 -7.02 -4.93
N SER A 246 -18.23 -8.26 -4.51
CA SER A 246 -19.55 -8.88 -4.38
C SER A 246 -19.59 -9.80 -3.16
N ASP A 247 -20.80 -9.99 -2.62
CA ASP A 247 -21.10 -10.96 -1.55
C ASP A 247 -20.21 -10.82 -0.31
N CYS A 248 -19.95 -9.58 0.13
CA CYS A 248 -19.08 -9.29 1.27
C CYS A 248 -19.50 -8.03 2.04
N GLY A 249 -18.91 -7.87 3.23
CA GLY A 249 -18.88 -6.60 3.97
C GLY A 249 -17.54 -5.92 3.84
N ILE A 250 -17.52 -4.59 3.80
CA ILE A 250 -16.31 -3.75 3.80
C ILE A 250 -16.47 -2.56 4.71
N THR A 251 -15.46 -2.31 5.54
CA THR A 251 -15.41 -1.19 6.48
C THR A 251 -14.01 -0.59 6.53
N THR A 252 -13.93 0.72 6.65
CA THR A 252 -12.68 1.45 6.90
C THR A 252 -12.72 2.18 8.23
N SER A 253 -11.90 1.76 9.18
CA SER A 253 -11.60 2.48 10.41
C SER A 253 -10.34 3.34 10.25
N GLY A 254 -10.32 4.55 10.83
CA GLY A 254 -9.17 5.44 10.71
C GLY A 254 -9.04 6.43 11.87
N ASN A 255 -7.83 6.91 12.11
CA ASN A 255 -7.50 7.83 13.21
C ASN A 255 -7.46 9.31 12.79
N TYR A 256 -7.84 9.63 11.55
CA TYR A 256 -7.73 10.97 10.94
C TYR A 256 -8.99 11.83 11.04
N ARG A 257 -10.15 11.26 11.43
CA ARG A 257 -11.44 11.97 11.50
C ARG A 257 -11.77 12.49 12.89
N LYS A 258 -11.49 11.70 13.95
CA LYS A 258 -11.79 12.05 15.35
C LYS A 258 -10.54 11.92 16.20
N PHE A 259 -9.89 13.04 16.48
CA PHE A 259 -8.69 13.10 17.30
C PHE A 259 -8.59 14.44 18.03
N TYR A 260 -7.75 14.48 19.05
CA TYR A 260 -7.33 15.69 19.75
C TYR A 260 -5.82 15.82 19.66
N ILE A 261 -5.32 17.04 19.63
CA ILE A 261 -3.88 17.33 19.73
C ILE A 261 -3.63 17.99 21.09
N ILE A 262 -2.85 17.35 21.94
CA ILE A 262 -2.48 17.82 23.28
C ILE A 262 -0.95 17.82 23.35
N ASP A 263 -0.34 18.97 23.62
CA ASP A 263 1.11 19.16 23.70
C ASP A 263 1.86 18.61 22.45
N GLY A 264 1.29 18.83 21.24
CA GLY A 264 1.84 18.36 19.98
C GLY A 264 1.65 16.86 19.70
N LYS A 265 0.99 16.11 20.58
CA LYS A 265 0.73 14.68 20.45
C LYS A 265 -0.72 14.43 20.04
N LYS A 266 -0.92 13.60 19.02
CA LYS A 266 -2.24 13.20 18.51
C LYS A 266 -2.83 12.09 19.39
N TYR A 267 -4.07 12.25 19.83
CA TYR A 267 -4.85 11.24 20.54
C TYR A 267 -6.10 10.94 19.72
N ALA A 268 -6.13 9.76 19.11
CA ALA A 268 -7.26 9.30 18.33
C ALA A 268 -8.28 8.54 19.21
N HIS A 269 -9.47 8.34 18.65
CA HIS A 269 -10.56 7.64 19.34
C HIS A 269 -10.35 6.12 19.48
N SER A 270 -9.30 5.55 18.90
CA SER A 270 -8.92 4.15 19.10
C SER A 270 -8.24 3.99 20.44
N ILE A 271 -8.92 3.32 21.37
CA ILE A 271 -8.44 3.08 22.74
C ILE A 271 -8.14 1.59 22.88
N ASN A 272 -6.97 1.26 23.40
CA ASN A 272 -6.63 -0.11 23.73
C ASN A 272 -7.27 -0.50 25.08
N PRO A 273 -8.25 -1.41 25.12
CA PRO A 273 -8.97 -1.76 26.35
C PRO A 273 -8.08 -2.45 27.39
N VAL A 274 -7.02 -3.14 26.93
CA VAL A 274 -6.08 -3.86 27.81
C VAL A 274 -5.17 -2.88 28.55
N THR A 275 -4.65 -1.87 27.86
CA THR A 275 -3.81 -0.83 28.49
C THR A 275 -4.65 0.27 29.13
N GLY A 276 -5.83 0.57 28.58
CA GLY A 276 -6.73 1.65 29.00
C GLY A 276 -6.39 3.01 28.37
N TYR A 277 -5.43 3.07 27.43
CA TYR A 277 -4.96 4.31 26.80
C TYR A 277 -5.27 4.37 25.32
N PRO A 278 -5.43 5.59 24.75
CA PRO A 278 -5.45 5.78 23.30
C PRO A 278 -4.18 5.22 22.66
N VAL A 279 -4.34 4.52 21.53
CA VAL A 279 -3.20 3.93 20.82
C VAL A 279 -2.33 5.02 20.19
N GLN A 280 -1.05 4.76 20.18
CA GLN A 280 -0.03 5.59 19.52
C GLN A 280 0.73 4.69 18.58
N GLN A 281 0.44 4.81 17.28
CA GLN A 281 1.00 3.94 16.26
C GLN A 281 0.93 4.63 14.88
N ASP A 282 1.65 4.09 13.93
CA ASP A 282 1.75 4.59 12.57
C ASP A 282 0.63 4.11 11.63
N LEU A 283 -0.25 3.20 12.06
CA LEU A 283 -1.43 2.82 11.27
C LEU A 283 -2.46 3.96 11.27
N LEU A 284 -2.70 4.54 10.10
CA LEU A 284 -3.58 5.69 9.88
C LEU A 284 -5.00 5.26 9.56
N SER A 285 -5.17 4.21 8.75
CA SER A 285 -6.46 3.60 8.46
C SER A 285 -6.34 2.11 8.16
N ALA A 286 -7.40 1.37 8.44
CA ALA A 286 -7.53 -0.04 8.14
C ALA A 286 -8.86 -0.28 7.43
N THR A 287 -8.81 -0.68 6.17
CA THR A 287 -9.95 -1.21 5.44
C THR A 287 -9.93 -2.73 5.56
N VAL A 288 -11.02 -3.31 6.01
CA VAL A 288 -11.19 -4.76 6.09
C VAL A 288 -12.40 -5.18 5.28
N ILE A 289 -12.22 -6.20 4.44
CA ILE A 289 -13.26 -6.87 3.67
C ILE A 289 -13.46 -8.24 4.30
N CYS A 290 -14.71 -8.59 4.60
CA CYS A 290 -15.07 -9.87 5.16
C CYS A 290 -16.06 -10.60 4.23
N ASN A 291 -15.68 -11.78 3.76
CA ASN A 291 -16.48 -12.62 2.89
C ASN A 291 -17.46 -13.52 3.65
N ASP A 292 -17.73 -13.27 4.94
CA ASP A 292 -18.82 -13.93 5.67
C ASP A 292 -20.15 -13.51 5.06
N THR A 293 -20.86 -14.47 4.50
CA THR A 293 -22.13 -14.23 3.80
C THR A 293 -23.31 -13.93 4.73
N VAL A 294 -23.12 -14.06 6.04
CA VAL A 294 -24.17 -13.87 7.04
C VAL A 294 -24.00 -12.56 7.82
N ARG A 295 -22.78 -12.24 8.21
CA ARG A 295 -22.45 -11.07 9.05
C ARG A 295 -21.15 -10.38 8.61
N GLY A 296 -20.92 -10.33 7.30
CA GLY A 296 -19.74 -9.70 6.71
C GLY A 296 -19.59 -8.22 7.09
N GLY A 297 -20.70 -7.49 7.17
CA GLY A 297 -20.71 -6.09 7.60
C GLY A 297 -20.25 -5.93 9.04
N ALA A 298 -20.86 -6.64 9.99
CA ALA A 298 -20.47 -6.60 11.40
C ALA A 298 -19.02 -7.03 11.62
N MET A 299 -18.58 -8.08 10.92
CA MET A 299 -17.21 -8.61 11.09
C MET A 299 -16.18 -7.69 10.48
N SER A 300 -16.43 -7.08 9.30
CA SER A 300 -15.51 -6.10 8.70
C SER A 300 -15.36 -4.87 9.60
N ASP A 301 -16.44 -4.35 10.19
CA ASP A 301 -16.46 -3.22 11.11
C ASP A 301 -15.63 -3.52 12.38
N ALA A 302 -15.88 -4.69 13.00
CA ALA A 302 -15.15 -5.12 14.19
C ALA A 302 -13.66 -5.35 13.93
N TYR A 303 -13.30 -6.02 12.83
CA TYR A 303 -11.89 -6.27 12.50
C TYR A 303 -11.16 -5.00 12.06
N ALA A 304 -11.82 -4.07 11.36
CA ALA A 304 -11.21 -2.77 11.06
C ALA A 304 -10.90 -1.99 12.36
N THR A 305 -11.80 -2.00 13.33
CA THR A 305 -11.55 -1.43 14.67
C THR A 305 -10.42 -2.18 15.39
N TYR A 306 -10.41 -3.52 15.38
CA TYR A 306 -9.31 -4.30 15.95
C TYR A 306 -7.96 -3.92 15.35
N CYS A 307 -7.85 -3.80 14.02
CA CYS A 307 -6.62 -3.41 13.34
C CYS A 307 -6.10 -2.07 13.88
N MET A 308 -6.99 -1.08 14.04
CA MET A 308 -6.62 0.22 14.59
C MET A 308 -6.18 0.18 16.04
N VAL A 309 -6.51 -0.85 16.81
CA VAL A 309 -6.08 -1.03 18.20
C VAL A 309 -4.82 -1.89 18.29
N ALA A 310 -4.74 -2.94 17.48
CA ALA A 310 -3.67 -3.93 17.50
C ALA A 310 -2.35 -3.45 16.88
N GLY A 311 -2.42 -2.51 15.92
CA GLY A 311 -1.28 -2.04 15.13
C GLY A 311 -1.05 -2.87 13.88
N LYS A 312 -0.25 -2.32 12.97
CA LYS A 312 -0.09 -2.84 11.60
C LYS A 312 0.40 -4.28 11.55
N GLU A 313 1.34 -4.67 12.42
CA GLU A 313 1.93 -6.02 12.40
C GLU A 313 0.89 -7.08 12.74
N LYS A 314 0.17 -6.91 13.88
CA LYS A 314 -0.88 -7.86 14.30
C LYS A 314 -2.09 -7.83 13.38
N ALA A 315 -2.43 -6.66 12.83
CA ALA A 315 -3.51 -6.51 11.86
C ALA A 315 -3.20 -7.32 10.60
N ALA A 316 -1.99 -7.14 10.04
CA ALA A 316 -1.56 -7.87 8.86
C ALA A 316 -1.47 -9.38 9.11
N GLU A 317 -0.95 -9.78 10.26
CA GLU A 317 -0.86 -11.20 10.64
C GLU A 317 -2.25 -11.86 10.75
N LEU A 318 -3.22 -11.20 11.38
CA LEU A 318 -4.59 -11.71 11.47
C LEU A 318 -5.22 -11.85 10.08
N ILE A 319 -5.18 -10.80 9.26
CA ILE A 319 -5.79 -10.79 7.92
C ILE A 319 -5.12 -11.85 7.03
N ALA A 320 -3.79 -11.94 7.03
CA ALA A 320 -3.06 -12.91 6.24
C ALA A 320 -3.35 -14.35 6.63
N SER A 321 -3.60 -14.62 7.92
CA SER A 321 -3.88 -15.96 8.44
C SER A 321 -5.30 -16.49 8.13
N ARG A 322 -6.20 -15.61 7.63
CA ARG A 322 -7.61 -15.95 7.40
C ARG A 322 -7.99 -15.85 5.94
N GLN A 323 -8.70 -16.87 5.43
CA GLN A 323 -9.18 -16.91 4.05
C GLN A 323 -10.41 -16.04 3.80
N ASP A 324 -11.21 -15.79 4.84
CA ASP A 324 -12.43 -14.97 4.78
C ASP A 324 -12.17 -13.48 4.95
N LEU A 325 -10.92 -13.07 5.24
CA LEU A 325 -10.53 -11.67 5.39
C LEU A 325 -9.57 -11.22 4.30
N ARG A 326 -9.79 -9.99 3.84
CA ARG A 326 -8.89 -9.21 3.00
C ARG A 326 -8.70 -7.85 3.64
N GLY A 327 -7.61 -7.15 3.36
CA GLY A 327 -7.37 -5.86 3.99
C GLY A 327 -6.50 -4.91 3.21
N TYR A 328 -6.68 -3.62 3.47
CA TYR A 328 -5.85 -2.55 2.95
C TYR A 328 -5.51 -1.60 4.09
N LEU A 329 -4.26 -1.65 4.54
CA LEU A 329 -3.80 -0.93 5.72
C LEU A 329 -2.92 0.24 5.27
N ILE A 330 -3.29 1.47 5.61
CA ILE A 330 -2.50 2.67 5.28
C ILE A 330 -1.78 3.12 6.55
N CYS A 331 -0.46 3.18 6.46
CA CYS A 331 0.43 3.57 7.54
C CYS A 331 1.10 4.92 7.25
N ASP A 332 1.68 5.54 8.27
CA ASP A 332 2.63 6.63 8.10
C ASP A 332 3.91 6.03 7.51
N GLY A 333 4.14 6.26 6.22
CA GLY A 333 5.27 5.70 5.46
C GLY A 333 4.96 4.44 4.64
N GLY A 334 3.70 4.04 4.43
CA GLY A 334 3.43 2.95 3.49
C GLY A 334 2.05 2.31 3.55
N VAL A 335 1.78 1.44 2.60
CA VAL A 335 0.56 0.64 2.52
C VAL A 335 0.91 -0.83 2.65
N ILE A 336 0.07 -1.56 3.39
CA ILE A 336 0.06 -3.01 3.41
C ILE A 336 -1.17 -3.44 2.62
N ASP A 337 -0.98 -3.91 1.40
CA ASP A 337 -2.05 -4.44 0.57
C ASP A 337 -2.21 -5.95 0.84
N LEU A 338 -3.34 -6.33 1.41
CA LEU A 338 -3.74 -7.70 1.73
C LEU A 338 -5.12 -7.98 1.12
N LEU A 339 -5.46 -7.28 0.02
CA LEU A 339 -6.77 -7.42 -0.60
C LEU A 339 -6.99 -8.81 -1.15
N LYS A 340 -5.93 -9.58 -1.45
CA LYS A 340 -6.03 -10.93 -2.02
C LYS A 340 -7.11 -10.93 -3.11
N ASP A 341 -7.07 -9.89 -3.93
CA ASP A 341 -8.11 -9.66 -4.93
C ASP A 341 -8.03 -10.79 -5.88
N GLY A 342 -8.37 -11.96 -5.74
CA GLY A 342 -8.39 -13.16 -6.61
C GLY A 342 -7.88 -13.01 -8.04
N SER A 343 -7.22 -11.95 -8.35
CA SER A 343 -6.27 -11.82 -9.42
C SER A 343 -5.06 -12.64 -8.99
N GLU A 344 -5.08 -13.97 -9.25
CA GLU A 344 -3.83 -14.59 -9.67
C GLU A 344 -3.17 -13.55 -10.55
N ILE A 345 -1.94 -13.15 -10.23
CA ILE A 345 -1.17 -12.30 -11.13
C ILE A 345 -1.17 -13.05 -12.45
N HIS A 346 -1.89 -12.50 -13.43
CA HIS A 346 -2.06 -13.19 -14.71
C HIS A 346 -0.76 -13.07 -15.48
N THR A 347 -0.05 -14.17 -15.59
CA THR A 347 1.15 -14.29 -16.40
C THR A 347 0.83 -14.97 -17.75
N ALA A 348 1.45 -14.52 -18.81
CA ALA A 348 1.33 -15.16 -20.13
C ALA A 348 2.03 -16.52 -20.15
N CYS A 349 3.11 -16.70 -19.38
CA CYS A 349 3.80 -17.95 -19.17
C CYS A 349 4.45 -18.00 -17.78
N GLY A 350 4.86 -19.20 -17.33
CA GLY A 350 5.33 -19.38 -15.98
C GLY A 350 4.22 -19.17 -14.94
N HIS A 351 4.59 -18.97 -13.70
CA HIS A 351 3.66 -18.58 -12.65
C HIS A 351 4.35 -17.73 -11.58
N VAL A 352 3.59 -16.89 -10.89
CA VAL A 352 4.08 -16.03 -9.82
C VAL A 352 3.65 -16.60 -8.46
N GLU A 353 4.62 -16.78 -7.56
CA GLU A 353 4.37 -16.96 -6.13
C GLU A 353 4.45 -15.61 -5.44
N GLU A 354 3.39 -15.25 -4.71
CA GLU A 354 3.28 -13.95 -4.04
C GLU A 354 3.57 -14.06 -2.55
N TYR A 355 4.43 -13.17 -2.08
CA TYR A 355 4.66 -12.89 -0.65
C TYR A 355 4.15 -11.47 -0.35
N PRO A 356 2.86 -11.29 -0.06
CA PRO A 356 2.25 -9.96 0.03
C PRO A 356 2.78 -9.15 1.21
N TRP A 357 3.43 -9.81 2.18
CA TRP A 357 3.94 -9.20 3.41
C TRP A 357 5.28 -9.79 3.82
N PHE A 358 6.32 -9.56 3.02
CA PHE A 358 7.67 -10.01 3.36
C PHE A 358 8.25 -9.10 4.46
N LYS A 359 8.46 -9.67 5.67
CA LYS A 359 8.98 -8.94 6.84
C LYS A 359 10.48 -8.69 6.72
N SER A 360 10.93 -7.51 7.08
CA SER A 360 12.35 -7.13 7.17
C SER A 360 12.66 -6.48 8.52
N ARG A 361 13.89 -6.59 8.95
CA ARG A 361 14.44 -5.84 10.09
C ARG A 361 14.98 -4.47 9.68
N TYR A 362 15.23 -4.30 8.40
CA TYR A 362 15.85 -3.10 7.85
C TYR A 362 14.83 -2.11 7.32
N MET A 363 13.71 -2.62 6.81
CA MET A 363 12.71 -1.83 6.11
C MET A 363 11.29 -2.22 6.49
N SER A 364 10.33 -1.36 6.15
CA SER A 364 8.92 -1.70 6.19
C SER A 364 8.64 -2.95 5.36
N PRO A 365 7.79 -3.86 5.84
CA PRO A 365 7.38 -5.03 5.07
C PRO A 365 6.79 -4.65 3.71
N ARG A 366 7.01 -5.48 2.69
CA ARG A 366 6.61 -5.21 1.32
C ARG A 366 6.22 -6.47 0.57
N GLN A 367 5.51 -6.28 -0.53
CA GLN A 367 5.21 -7.37 -1.45
C GLN A 367 6.48 -7.80 -2.18
N VAL A 368 6.67 -9.12 -2.29
CA VAL A 368 7.68 -9.75 -3.13
C VAL A 368 6.97 -10.74 -4.02
N LEU A 369 7.25 -10.70 -5.31
CA LEU A 369 6.73 -11.57 -6.35
C LEU A 369 7.84 -12.45 -6.88
N VAL A 370 7.66 -13.76 -6.89
CA VAL A 370 8.66 -14.70 -7.42
C VAL A 370 8.07 -15.38 -8.65
N TRP A 371 8.50 -14.96 -9.83
CA TRP A 371 8.13 -15.59 -11.08
C TRP A 371 9.05 -16.79 -11.36
N LEU A 372 8.44 -17.93 -11.63
CA LEU A 372 9.09 -19.19 -11.98
C LEU A 372 8.75 -19.54 -13.43
N PRO A 373 9.76 -19.88 -14.27
CA PRO A 373 9.55 -20.18 -15.68
C PRO A 373 8.73 -21.45 -15.88
N ASP A 374 8.12 -21.59 -17.04
CA ASP A 374 7.48 -22.85 -17.44
C ASP A 374 8.46 -24.01 -17.34
N GLY A 375 8.01 -25.11 -16.74
CA GLY A 375 8.85 -26.29 -16.50
C GLY A 375 9.85 -26.14 -15.35
N TYR A 376 9.72 -25.12 -14.48
CA TYR A 376 10.54 -25.05 -13.27
C TYR A 376 10.56 -26.37 -12.52
N SER A 377 11.76 -26.81 -12.13
CA SER A 377 12.00 -28.04 -11.38
C SER A 377 12.94 -27.79 -10.20
N PRO A 378 12.62 -28.29 -9.00
CA PRO A 378 13.53 -28.20 -7.86
C PRO A 378 14.84 -29.01 -8.05
N ASP A 379 14.91 -29.88 -9.05
CA ASP A 379 16.08 -30.68 -9.37
C ASP A 379 17.07 -29.94 -10.30
N GLU A 380 16.66 -28.83 -10.89
CA GLU A 380 17.47 -27.97 -11.74
C GLU A 380 17.90 -26.70 -10.97
N LYS A 381 18.90 -25.99 -11.49
CA LYS A 381 19.42 -24.79 -10.85
C LYS A 381 19.25 -23.56 -11.77
N TYR A 382 18.81 -22.44 -11.18
CA TYR A 382 18.42 -21.25 -11.92
C TYR A 382 19.22 -20.03 -11.46
N ALA A 383 19.62 -19.19 -12.41
CA ALA A 383 20.03 -17.83 -12.13
C ALA A 383 18.86 -17.00 -11.58
N VAL A 384 19.16 -15.95 -10.84
CA VAL A 384 18.14 -15.09 -10.21
C VAL A 384 18.32 -13.63 -10.64
N LEU A 385 17.26 -13.04 -11.17
CA LEU A 385 17.16 -11.62 -11.48
C LEU A 385 16.26 -10.93 -10.45
N TYR A 386 16.82 -10.04 -9.64
CA TYR A 386 16.09 -9.15 -8.74
C TYR A 386 15.66 -7.90 -9.50
N MET A 387 14.36 -7.62 -9.55
CA MET A 387 13.81 -6.46 -10.26
C MET A 387 13.08 -5.53 -9.31
N HIS A 388 13.42 -4.25 -9.38
CA HIS A 388 12.74 -3.19 -8.63
C HIS A 388 11.37 -2.91 -9.21
N ASP A 389 10.52 -2.23 -8.42
CA ASP A 389 9.13 -1.90 -8.80
C ASP A 389 8.31 -3.14 -9.16
N GLY A 390 8.43 -4.20 -8.33
CA GLY A 390 7.87 -5.53 -8.56
C GLY A 390 6.38 -5.55 -8.89
N GLN A 391 5.61 -4.59 -8.39
CA GLN A 391 4.18 -4.44 -8.66
C GLN A 391 3.86 -4.05 -10.12
N MET A 392 4.86 -3.73 -10.94
CA MET A 392 4.71 -3.29 -12.33
C MET A 392 5.18 -4.32 -13.36
N LEU A 393 5.57 -5.53 -12.96
CA LEU A 393 6.36 -6.42 -13.82
C LEU A 393 5.53 -7.38 -14.68
N PHE A 394 4.38 -7.91 -14.19
CA PHE A 394 3.79 -9.14 -14.71
C PHE A 394 2.31 -9.05 -15.11
N ASP A 395 1.56 -8.04 -14.69
CA ASP A 395 0.10 -7.98 -14.92
C ASP A 395 -0.40 -6.55 -14.93
N SER A 396 -0.67 -6.02 -16.12
CA SER A 396 -1.18 -4.65 -16.32
C SER A 396 -2.52 -4.40 -15.63
N THR A 397 -3.30 -5.45 -15.36
CA THR A 397 -4.59 -5.31 -14.68
C THR A 397 -4.42 -4.97 -13.18
N SER A 398 -3.26 -5.28 -12.61
CA SER A 398 -2.91 -5.01 -11.21
C SER A 398 -2.13 -3.70 -11.00
N THR A 399 -1.63 -3.07 -12.09
CA THR A 399 -0.82 -1.86 -12.01
C THR A 399 -1.66 -0.59 -11.91
N TRP A 400 -1.08 0.47 -11.33
CA TRP A 400 -1.79 1.74 -11.09
C TRP A 400 -2.14 2.52 -12.38
N ASN A 401 -1.38 2.31 -13.46
CA ASN A 401 -1.56 3.01 -14.76
C ASN A 401 -2.08 2.10 -15.88
N GLY A 402 -2.28 0.79 -15.60
CA GLY A 402 -2.72 -0.18 -16.60
C GLY A 402 -1.62 -0.60 -17.58
N GLU A 403 -0.36 -0.32 -17.29
CA GLU A 403 0.82 -0.73 -18.06
C GLU A 403 1.71 -1.63 -17.21
N GLU A 404 2.45 -2.53 -17.86
CA GLU A 404 3.39 -3.44 -17.24
C GLU A 404 4.69 -3.57 -18.05
N TRP A 405 5.70 -4.20 -17.44
CA TRP A 405 6.98 -4.46 -18.09
C TRP A 405 7.00 -5.70 -18.98
N GLN A 406 5.95 -6.53 -18.94
CA GLN A 406 5.84 -7.77 -19.70
C GLN A 406 7.04 -8.71 -19.46
N VAL A 407 7.48 -8.85 -18.22
CA VAL A 407 8.71 -9.59 -17.90
C VAL A 407 8.53 -11.07 -18.18
N ASP A 408 7.37 -11.65 -17.88
CA ASP A 408 7.04 -13.05 -18.10
C ASP A 408 6.93 -13.35 -19.60
N GLU A 409 6.28 -12.50 -20.43
CA GLU A 409 6.23 -12.67 -21.87
C GLU A 409 7.63 -12.62 -22.48
N VAL A 410 8.38 -11.56 -22.17
CA VAL A 410 9.68 -11.32 -22.82
C VAL A 410 10.70 -12.38 -22.39
N LEU A 411 10.79 -12.70 -21.10
CA LEU A 411 11.74 -13.73 -20.64
C LEU A 411 11.29 -15.12 -21.06
N GLY A 412 9.99 -15.41 -21.02
CA GLY A 412 9.43 -16.68 -21.48
C GLY A 412 9.72 -16.96 -22.93
N ASP A 413 9.55 -15.96 -23.80
CA ASP A 413 9.88 -16.07 -25.23
C ASP A 413 11.38 -16.31 -25.44
N LEU A 414 12.25 -15.59 -24.73
CA LEU A 414 13.71 -15.77 -24.81
C LEU A 414 14.14 -17.18 -24.38
N ILE A 415 13.51 -17.73 -23.33
CA ILE A 415 13.75 -19.09 -22.85
C ILE A 415 13.25 -20.12 -23.89
N ALA A 416 12.02 -19.94 -24.39
CA ALA A 416 11.43 -20.83 -25.39
C ALA A 416 12.20 -20.88 -26.72
N GLU A 417 12.80 -19.75 -27.11
CA GLU A 417 13.68 -19.64 -28.28
C GLU A 417 15.11 -20.16 -28.01
N GLY A 418 15.44 -20.50 -26.76
CA GLY A 418 16.78 -20.94 -26.37
C GLY A 418 17.86 -19.84 -26.42
N LYS A 419 17.45 -18.58 -26.37
CA LYS A 419 18.36 -17.41 -26.38
C LYS A 419 19.01 -17.15 -25.03
N VAL A 420 18.30 -17.51 -23.96
CA VAL A 420 18.79 -17.45 -22.57
C VAL A 420 18.42 -18.73 -21.82
N PRO A 421 19.18 -19.12 -20.78
CA PRO A 421 18.77 -20.19 -19.90
C PRO A 421 17.54 -19.80 -19.07
N PRO A 422 16.75 -20.77 -18.59
CA PRO A 422 15.70 -20.49 -17.62
C PRO A 422 16.23 -19.79 -16.38
N ALA A 423 15.54 -18.75 -15.94
CA ALA A 423 15.91 -17.96 -14.76
C ALA A 423 14.68 -17.66 -13.89
N ILE A 424 14.89 -17.39 -12.63
CA ILE A 424 13.88 -16.92 -11.66
C ILE A 424 13.90 -15.39 -11.64
N VAL A 425 12.74 -14.75 -11.64
CA VAL A 425 12.63 -13.30 -11.43
C VAL A 425 12.01 -13.01 -10.07
N VAL A 426 12.67 -12.16 -9.29
CA VAL A 426 12.19 -11.71 -7.97
C VAL A 426 11.83 -10.24 -8.07
N GLY A 427 10.53 -9.96 -8.20
CA GLY A 427 9.98 -8.61 -8.23
C GLY A 427 9.82 -8.06 -6.81
N ILE A 428 10.42 -6.92 -6.52
CA ILE A 428 10.40 -6.27 -5.22
C ILE A 428 9.56 -4.99 -5.33
N ALA A 429 8.39 -4.96 -4.70
CA ALA A 429 7.58 -3.76 -4.66
C ALA A 429 8.27 -2.65 -3.84
N HIS A 430 8.21 -1.42 -4.32
CA HIS A 430 8.70 -0.28 -3.55
C HIS A 430 7.74 0.08 -2.40
N GLY A 431 8.26 0.73 -1.36
CA GLY A 431 7.47 1.40 -0.33
C GLY A 431 6.97 2.78 -0.79
N ASP A 432 6.24 3.49 0.09
CA ASP A 432 5.78 4.85 -0.21
C ASP A 432 6.94 5.85 -0.36
N ASN A 433 8.09 5.55 0.21
CA ASN A 433 9.31 6.35 0.11
C ASN A 433 10.23 5.89 -1.03
N ARG A 434 9.66 5.48 -2.20
CA ARG A 434 10.43 4.97 -3.34
C ARG A 434 11.65 5.81 -3.69
N TYR A 435 11.53 7.14 -3.62
CA TYR A 435 12.65 8.03 -3.91
C TYR A 435 13.78 7.86 -2.90
N GLY A 436 13.50 7.85 -1.60
CA GLY A 436 14.50 7.68 -0.55
C GLY A 436 15.10 6.27 -0.52
N GLU A 437 14.30 5.24 -0.80
CA GLU A 437 14.75 3.84 -0.87
C GLU A 437 15.70 3.60 -2.06
N TYR A 438 15.54 4.35 -3.15
CA TYR A 438 16.31 4.13 -4.38
C TYR A 438 17.36 5.20 -4.65
N PHE A 439 17.43 6.24 -3.84
CA PHE A 439 18.47 7.28 -3.96
C PHE A 439 19.77 6.82 -3.30
N PRO A 440 20.91 6.75 -4.01
CA PRO A 440 22.22 6.38 -3.47
C PRO A 440 22.64 7.31 -2.32
N GLU A 441 22.31 6.96 -1.07
CA GLU A 441 22.39 7.89 0.06
C GLU A 441 23.79 8.34 0.40
N LYS A 442 24.83 7.51 0.14
CA LYS A 442 26.23 7.86 0.37
C LYS A 442 26.69 9.05 -0.50
N VAL A 443 25.98 9.35 -1.59
CA VAL A 443 26.22 10.53 -2.41
C VAL A 443 26.09 11.82 -1.60
N LEU A 444 25.21 11.85 -0.57
CA LEU A 444 25.08 13.00 0.32
C LEU A 444 26.39 13.34 1.05
N GLY A 445 27.20 12.35 1.34
CA GLY A 445 28.54 12.51 1.92
C GLY A 445 29.51 13.25 0.98
N TYR A 446 29.36 13.06 -0.33
CA TYR A 446 30.16 13.74 -1.35
C TYR A 446 29.73 15.19 -1.61
N LEU A 447 28.52 15.56 -1.18
CA LEU A 447 28.05 16.95 -1.15
C LEU A 447 28.58 17.69 0.07
N GLY A 448 28.74 17.02 1.23
CA GLY A 448 29.15 17.63 2.51
C GLY A 448 30.64 17.85 2.74
N GLY A 449 31.53 17.61 1.76
CA GLY A 449 32.99 17.59 1.95
C GLY A 449 33.42 16.55 2.99
N THR A 450 34.34 15.66 2.68
CA THR A 450 34.77 14.52 3.52
C THR A 450 35.07 14.95 4.96
N GLN A 451 34.15 14.73 5.89
CA GLN A 451 34.52 14.65 7.31
C GLN A 451 35.11 13.27 7.55
N ASP A 452 36.43 13.23 7.63
CA ASP A 452 37.15 12.06 8.16
C ASP A 452 36.74 11.86 9.63
N SER A 453 35.84 10.92 9.87
CA SER A 453 35.28 10.61 11.21
C SER A 453 36.28 9.99 12.17
N ARG A 454 37.58 9.96 11.86
CA ARG A 454 38.65 9.43 12.70
C ARG A 454 39.63 10.44 13.28
N THR A 455 39.70 11.65 12.74
CA THR A 455 40.58 12.70 13.31
C THR A 455 39.98 14.06 13.03
N GLY A 456 39.53 14.78 14.02
CA GLY A 456 38.87 16.09 13.94
C GLY A 456 39.74 17.23 13.30
N THR A 457 40.24 17.02 12.10
CA THR A 457 40.98 18.02 11.30
C THR A 457 40.40 18.05 9.89
N VAL A 458 39.81 19.18 9.54
CA VAL A 458 39.38 19.51 8.18
C VAL A 458 40.62 19.63 7.29
N SER A 459 40.77 18.73 6.32
CA SER A 459 41.76 18.87 5.26
C SER A 459 41.10 19.46 4.01
N GLU A 460 41.62 20.57 3.50
CA GLU A 460 41.22 21.13 2.19
C GLU A 460 41.52 20.11 1.08
N PRO A 461 40.65 20.01 0.03
CA PRO A 461 40.84 19.05 -1.05
C PRO A 461 42.12 19.36 -1.82
N SER A 462 43.01 18.38 -1.95
CA SER A 462 44.19 18.45 -2.78
C SER A 462 43.81 18.55 -4.25
N SER A 463 44.15 19.66 -4.87
CA SER A 463 44.05 19.88 -6.32
C SER A 463 45.08 19.03 -7.07
N ALA A 464 44.70 17.82 -7.46
CA ALA A 464 45.45 17.00 -8.41
C ALA A 464 44.59 16.69 -9.61
N GLY A 465 44.70 17.55 -10.63
CA GLY A 465 44.74 17.11 -12.03
C GLY A 465 43.47 16.67 -12.73
N CYS A 466 42.39 17.50 -12.75
CA CYS A 466 41.46 17.48 -13.87
C CYS A 466 41.57 18.84 -14.62
N ASN A 467 41.83 18.76 -15.92
CA ASN A 467 41.98 19.94 -16.79
C ASN A 467 40.78 20.89 -16.69
N SER A 468 41.08 22.13 -16.46
CA SER A 468 40.16 23.29 -16.33
C SER A 468 39.29 23.45 -17.57
N GLY A 469 38.09 22.87 -17.56
CA GLY A 469 36.97 23.40 -18.31
C GLY A 469 36.28 24.44 -17.38
N GLU A 470 36.16 25.66 -17.80
CA GLU A 470 35.53 26.76 -17.06
C GLU A 470 34.16 26.31 -16.52
N VAL A 471 33.99 26.37 -15.20
CA VAL A 471 32.69 26.23 -14.55
C VAL A 471 31.85 27.45 -14.92
N PRO A 472 30.68 27.32 -15.56
CA PRO A 472 29.86 28.51 -15.88
C PRO A 472 29.45 29.20 -14.57
N ALA A 473 29.55 30.51 -14.53
CA ALA A 473 29.11 31.35 -13.43
C ALA A 473 27.62 31.11 -13.17
N GLY A 474 27.27 30.44 -12.01
CA GLY A 474 25.91 30.16 -11.60
C GLY A 474 25.71 28.78 -10.91
N ALA A 475 26.73 27.91 -10.85
CA ALA A 475 26.60 26.64 -10.17
C ALA A 475 26.35 26.82 -8.65
N LEU A 476 25.34 26.17 -8.11
CA LEU A 476 25.10 26.11 -6.66
C LEU A 476 26.30 25.45 -5.96
N SER A 477 26.63 25.92 -4.75
CA SER A 477 27.64 25.22 -3.95
C SER A 477 27.14 23.83 -3.53
N ALA A 478 28.05 22.91 -3.28
CA ALA A 478 27.73 21.59 -2.79
C ALA A 478 26.94 21.64 -1.48
N ASP A 479 27.29 22.55 -0.56
CA ASP A 479 26.56 22.78 0.70
C ASP A 479 25.10 23.22 0.44
N ALA A 480 24.84 24.10 -0.52
CA ALA A 480 23.49 24.52 -0.86
C ALA A 480 22.67 23.40 -1.51
N ALA A 481 23.30 22.53 -2.28
CA ALA A 481 22.65 21.33 -2.83
C ALA A 481 22.33 20.32 -1.72
N LEU A 482 23.23 20.12 -0.76
CA LEU A 482 22.99 19.28 0.41
C LEU A 482 21.85 19.82 1.27
N ASP A 483 21.84 21.11 1.58
CA ASP A 483 20.76 21.75 2.32
C ASP A 483 19.40 21.58 1.62
N TYR A 484 19.37 21.71 0.29
CA TYR A 484 18.17 21.45 -0.49
C TYR A 484 17.70 20.00 -0.34
N MET A 485 18.58 19.01 -0.51
CA MET A 485 18.25 17.59 -0.39
C MET A 485 17.72 17.25 1.01
N LEU A 486 18.34 17.77 2.06
CA LEU A 486 17.93 17.54 3.45
C LEU A 486 16.64 18.31 3.83
N SER A 487 16.38 19.47 3.23
CA SER A 487 15.18 20.26 3.49
C SER A 487 13.90 19.67 2.86
N SER A 488 14.03 18.69 1.96
CA SER A 488 12.91 18.02 1.32
C SER A 488 12.06 17.19 2.29
N GLY A 489 12.58 16.86 3.47
CA GLY A 489 11.96 15.93 4.43
C GLY A 489 12.04 14.45 3.99
N THR A 490 12.76 14.16 2.92
CA THR A 490 12.98 12.78 2.45
C THR A 490 13.87 12.03 3.44
N VAL A 491 13.47 10.85 3.85
CA VAL A 491 14.31 9.89 4.56
C VAL A 491 15.05 9.06 3.51
N TYR A 492 16.37 9.07 3.51
CA TYR A 492 17.17 8.28 2.58
C TYR A 492 17.51 6.94 3.23
N GLU A 493 17.15 5.84 2.57
CA GLU A 493 17.15 4.48 3.13
C GLU A 493 17.70 3.43 2.13
N ALA A 494 18.51 3.88 1.17
CA ALA A 494 19.05 2.99 0.13
C ALA A 494 19.98 1.91 0.69
N ASP A 495 20.77 2.23 1.71
CA ASP A 495 21.64 1.25 2.37
C ASP A 495 20.80 0.19 3.12
N GLU A 496 19.73 0.59 3.80
CA GLU A 496 18.79 -0.32 4.46
C GLU A 496 18.06 -1.20 3.43
N TYR A 497 17.65 -0.63 2.30
CA TYR A 497 17.02 -1.37 1.21
C TYR A 497 17.96 -2.44 0.63
N LEU A 498 19.21 -2.10 0.38
CA LEU A 498 20.20 -3.07 -0.10
C LEU A 498 20.55 -4.11 0.96
N ARG A 499 20.60 -3.74 2.26
CA ARG A 499 20.75 -4.72 3.37
C ARG A 499 19.60 -5.69 3.42
N PHE A 500 18.36 -5.21 3.29
CA PHE A 500 17.19 -6.08 3.19
C PHE A 500 17.34 -7.06 2.03
N LEU A 501 17.67 -6.57 0.83
CA LEU A 501 17.80 -7.40 -0.35
C LEU A 501 18.89 -8.47 -0.17
N VAL A 502 20.09 -8.07 0.28
CA VAL A 502 21.27 -8.95 0.33
C VAL A 502 21.27 -9.88 1.55
N HIS A 503 20.81 -9.40 2.71
CA HIS A 503 20.93 -10.16 3.95
C HIS A 503 19.66 -10.87 4.42
N GLU A 504 18.51 -10.55 3.82
CA GLU A 504 17.23 -11.18 4.16
C GLU A 504 16.56 -11.81 2.94
N LEU A 505 16.27 -11.03 1.90
CA LEU A 505 15.52 -11.53 0.74
C LEU A 505 16.33 -12.56 -0.06
N LYS A 506 17.57 -12.26 -0.45
CA LYS A 506 18.38 -13.21 -1.22
C LYS A 506 18.60 -14.54 -0.47
N PRO A 507 18.98 -14.59 0.82
CA PRO A 507 19.07 -15.85 1.56
C PRO A 507 17.74 -16.61 1.64
N PHE A 508 16.62 -15.89 1.74
CA PHE A 508 15.29 -16.50 1.69
C PHE A 508 15.04 -17.17 0.33
N ILE A 509 15.24 -16.46 -0.77
CA ILE A 509 15.09 -16.99 -2.13
C ILE A 509 15.98 -18.23 -2.34
N ASP A 510 17.27 -18.14 -1.99
CA ASP A 510 18.22 -19.25 -2.15
C ASP A 510 17.86 -20.49 -1.32
N SER A 511 17.14 -20.31 -0.21
CA SER A 511 16.70 -21.42 0.64
C SER A 511 15.36 -22.03 0.25
N HIS A 512 14.51 -21.29 -0.46
CA HIS A 512 13.16 -21.72 -0.83
C HIS A 512 13.05 -22.19 -2.29
N TYR A 513 13.95 -21.73 -3.14
CA TYR A 513 13.96 -22.04 -4.57
C TYR A 513 15.29 -22.66 -4.99
N SER A 514 15.28 -23.31 -6.13
CA SER A 514 16.47 -24.01 -6.63
C SER A 514 17.38 -23.06 -7.40
N THR A 515 18.11 -22.21 -6.68
CA THR A 515 18.94 -21.16 -7.25
C THR A 515 20.40 -21.57 -7.44
N LEU A 516 21.10 -20.84 -8.32
CA LEU A 516 22.57 -20.70 -8.37
C LEU A 516 22.93 -19.46 -7.53
N PRO A 517 23.40 -19.62 -6.28
CA PRO A 517 23.52 -18.50 -5.33
C PRO A 517 24.77 -17.64 -5.51
N ASP A 518 25.67 -18.04 -6.42
CA ASP A 518 26.91 -17.33 -6.68
C ASP A 518 26.69 -16.02 -7.44
N LYS A 519 27.70 -15.15 -7.41
CA LYS A 519 27.69 -13.83 -8.01
C LYS A 519 27.35 -13.87 -9.50
N GLU A 520 27.93 -14.80 -10.23
CA GLU A 520 27.83 -14.93 -11.70
C GLU A 520 26.40 -15.23 -12.14
N ASN A 521 25.54 -15.71 -11.23
CA ASN A 521 24.15 -16.07 -11.46
C ASN A 521 23.15 -15.18 -10.70
N THR A 522 23.61 -14.05 -10.14
CA THR A 522 22.78 -13.12 -9.37
C THR A 522 22.79 -11.75 -10.04
N PHE A 523 21.64 -11.29 -10.52
CA PHE A 523 21.50 -10.05 -11.28
C PHE A 523 20.48 -9.11 -10.65
N ILE A 524 20.60 -7.81 -10.95
CA ILE A 524 19.68 -6.77 -10.47
C ILE A 524 19.26 -5.85 -11.62
N ALA A 525 18.00 -5.42 -11.64
CA ALA A 525 17.48 -4.58 -12.72
C ALA A 525 16.41 -3.60 -12.25
N GLY A 526 16.31 -2.48 -12.92
CA GLY A 526 15.22 -1.52 -12.74
C GLY A 526 15.32 -0.33 -13.68
N SER A 527 14.25 0.48 -13.71
CA SER A 527 14.20 1.70 -14.49
C SER A 527 14.23 2.96 -13.63
N SER A 528 14.61 4.06 -14.24
CA SER A 528 14.55 5.36 -13.58
C SER A 528 15.34 5.36 -12.26
N MET A 529 14.68 5.60 -11.12
CA MET A 529 15.26 5.45 -9.80
C MET A 529 15.69 4.00 -9.51
N GLY A 530 14.94 3.00 -10.03
CA GLY A 530 15.34 1.58 -9.98
C GLY A 530 16.65 1.30 -10.70
N GLY A 531 16.96 2.04 -11.77
CA GLY A 531 18.28 1.98 -12.41
C GLY A 531 19.38 2.57 -11.54
N LEU A 532 19.11 3.65 -10.79
CA LEU A 532 20.08 4.23 -9.85
C LEU A 532 20.44 3.25 -8.73
N ILE A 533 19.45 2.66 -8.08
CA ILE A 533 19.70 1.71 -6.98
C ILE A 533 20.36 0.42 -7.50
N SER A 534 20.10 0.00 -8.75
CA SER A 534 20.77 -1.13 -9.37
C SER A 534 22.26 -0.86 -9.59
N LEU A 535 22.61 0.32 -10.06
CA LEU A 535 24.03 0.74 -10.20
C LEU A 535 24.71 0.88 -8.84
N TYR A 536 23.99 1.45 -7.87
CA TYR A 536 24.46 1.57 -6.49
C TYR A 536 24.71 0.19 -5.85
N ALA A 537 23.83 -0.78 -6.10
CA ALA A 537 23.99 -2.15 -5.60
C ALA A 537 25.26 -2.83 -6.13
N LEU A 538 25.65 -2.60 -7.40
CA LEU A 538 26.93 -3.10 -7.92
C LEU A 538 28.14 -2.51 -7.17
N CYS A 539 28.06 -1.23 -6.81
CA CYS A 539 29.14 -0.57 -6.06
C CYS A 539 29.22 -1.06 -4.61
N GLU A 540 28.09 -1.19 -3.93
CA GLU A 540 28.03 -1.54 -2.51
C GLU A 540 28.21 -3.03 -2.24
N TYR A 541 27.79 -3.89 -3.18
CA TYR A 541 27.84 -5.35 -3.07
C TYR A 541 28.46 -6.03 -4.29
N PRO A 542 29.73 -5.67 -4.63
CA PRO A 542 30.39 -6.17 -5.83
C PRO A 542 30.66 -7.68 -5.81
N ASP A 543 30.58 -8.32 -4.64
CA ASP A 543 30.73 -9.77 -4.47
C ASP A 543 29.39 -10.52 -4.52
N VAL A 544 28.26 -9.82 -4.63
CA VAL A 544 26.91 -10.41 -4.64
C VAL A 544 26.31 -10.40 -6.04
N PHE A 545 26.42 -9.28 -6.76
CA PHE A 545 25.81 -9.12 -8.07
C PHE A 545 26.82 -9.29 -9.21
N GLY A 546 26.53 -10.22 -10.12
CA GLY A 546 27.29 -10.45 -11.35
C GLY A 546 26.95 -9.46 -12.46
N GLY A 547 25.85 -8.71 -12.32
CA GLY A 547 25.50 -7.68 -13.30
C GLY A 547 24.27 -6.87 -12.89
N ALA A 548 24.14 -5.69 -13.51
CA ALA A 548 23.00 -4.81 -13.37
C ALA A 548 22.44 -4.32 -14.71
N ALA A 549 21.13 -4.21 -14.82
CA ALA A 549 20.44 -3.50 -15.90
C ALA A 549 19.80 -2.21 -15.36
N CYS A 550 20.31 -1.08 -15.83
CA CYS A 550 19.95 0.26 -15.40
C CYS A 550 19.25 0.99 -16.55
N MET A 551 17.93 0.77 -16.70
CA MET A 551 17.14 1.27 -17.82
C MET A 551 16.67 2.71 -17.59
N SER A 552 16.82 3.59 -18.56
CA SER A 552 16.44 5.02 -18.45
C SER A 552 16.78 5.62 -17.09
N THR A 553 18.00 5.38 -16.61
CA THR A 553 18.42 5.72 -15.24
C THR A 553 18.22 7.19 -14.94
N HIS A 554 17.58 7.51 -13.82
CA HIS A 554 17.28 8.89 -13.42
C HIS A 554 18.53 9.65 -12.96
N LEU A 555 19.49 9.84 -13.85
CA LEU A 555 20.76 10.53 -13.58
C LEU A 555 20.63 12.01 -13.10
N PRO A 556 19.55 12.75 -13.42
CA PRO A 556 19.32 14.05 -12.79
C PRO A 556 19.15 14.00 -11.26
N MET A 557 18.81 12.88 -10.67
CA MET A 557 18.82 12.57 -9.23
C MET A 557 18.01 13.49 -8.32
N ILE A 558 17.04 14.26 -8.83
CA ILE A 558 16.17 15.11 -8.01
C ILE A 558 14.70 14.75 -8.17
N ALA A 559 13.99 14.67 -7.03
CA ALA A 559 12.54 14.49 -7.00
C ALA A 559 11.86 15.83 -7.29
N SER A 560 11.62 16.19 -8.54
CA SER A 560 10.88 17.43 -8.83
C SER A 560 9.97 17.30 -10.04
N ALA A 561 8.70 17.63 -9.84
CA ALA A 561 7.74 17.91 -10.90
C ALA A 561 8.04 19.20 -11.69
N SER A 562 9.03 20.00 -11.31
CA SER A 562 9.40 21.26 -11.96
C SER A 562 10.85 21.25 -12.43
N TYR A 563 11.12 20.50 -13.48
CA TYR A 563 12.44 20.45 -14.14
C TYR A 563 12.96 21.81 -14.67
N THR A 564 12.16 22.86 -14.60
CA THR A 564 12.50 24.18 -15.19
C THR A 564 13.35 25.09 -14.29
N GLY A 565 13.60 24.73 -13.01
CA GLY A 565 14.36 25.58 -12.10
C GLY A 565 15.50 24.90 -11.30
N ALA A 566 15.63 23.58 -11.40
CA ALA A 566 16.53 22.80 -10.55
C ALA A 566 17.78 22.27 -11.28
N THR A 567 18.09 22.79 -12.45
CA THR A 567 19.21 22.32 -13.31
C THR A 567 20.58 22.39 -12.62
N ASP A 568 20.81 23.38 -11.77
CA ASP A 568 22.10 23.53 -11.08
C ASP A 568 22.22 22.59 -9.88
N ILE A 569 21.10 22.35 -9.13
CA ILE A 569 21.06 21.36 -8.05
C ILE A 569 21.28 19.97 -8.62
N SER A 570 20.52 19.58 -9.64
CA SER A 570 20.64 18.30 -10.31
C SER A 570 22.07 18.04 -10.80
N ARG A 571 22.71 19.03 -11.41
CA ARG A 571 24.10 18.92 -11.86
C ARG A 571 25.05 18.70 -10.69
N THR A 572 24.89 19.46 -9.62
CA THR A 572 25.77 19.36 -8.42
C THR A 572 25.61 18.00 -7.74
N VAL A 573 24.38 17.49 -7.58
CA VAL A 573 24.12 16.16 -7.02
C VAL A 573 24.67 15.05 -7.92
N PHE A 574 24.53 15.19 -9.23
CA PHE A 574 25.09 14.23 -10.19
C PHE A 574 26.64 14.22 -10.19
N GLU A 575 27.31 15.36 -10.07
CA GLU A 575 28.76 15.40 -9.92
C GLU A 575 29.22 14.70 -8.63
N ALA A 576 28.48 14.85 -7.54
CA ALA A 576 28.73 14.12 -6.31
C ALA A 576 28.54 12.59 -6.52
N PHE A 577 27.54 12.18 -7.29
CA PHE A 577 27.35 10.78 -7.68
C PHE A 577 28.50 10.26 -8.55
N LEU A 578 28.96 11.01 -9.52
CA LEU A 578 30.14 10.64 -10.31
C LEU A 578 31.39 10.48 -9.43
N SER A 579 31.56 11.35 -8.43
CA SER A 579 32.68 11.24 -7.47
C SER A 579 32.54 9.99 -6.59
N TYR A 580 31.31 9.66 -6.17
CA TYR A 580 31.03 8.40 -5.47
C TYR A 580 31.33 7.18 -6.37
N LEU A 581 30.95 7.21 -7.63
CA LEU A 581 31.23 6.14 -8.58
C LEU A 581 32.74 6.00 -8.85
N ASP A 582 33.47 7.11 -8.97
CA ASP A 582 34.92 7.12 -9.18
C ASP A 582 35.66 6.34 -8.07
N ASP A 583 35.18 6.47 -6.82
CA ASP A 583 35.76 5.78 -5.66
C ASP A 583 35.28 4.33 -5.47
N ASN A 584 34.11 3.96 -6.00
CA ASN A 584 33.41 2.71 -5.61
C ASN A 584 33.02 1.79 -6.77
N LEU A 585 33.28 2.15 -8.04
CA LEU A 585 33.00 1.27 -9.17
C LEU A 585 33.74 -0.07 -9.05
N PRO A 586 33.09 -1.21 -9.31
CA PRO A 586 33.78 -2.49 -9.39
C PRO A 586 34.87 -2.48 -10.48
N GLU A 587 35.85 -3.36 -10.33
CA GLU A 587 36.89 -3.53 -11.35
C GLU A 587 36.28 -3.89 -12.71
N ALA A 588 36.75 -3.24 -13.76
CA ALA A 588 36.26 -3.46 -15.12
C ALA A 588 36.40 -4.96 -15.50
N GLY A 589 35.33 -5.56 -15.96
CA GLY A 589 35.30 -6.98 -16.30
C GLY A 589 34.90 -7.92 -15.15
N SER A 590 34.75 -7.42 -13.93
CA SER A 590 34.31 -8.25 -12.79
C SER A 590 32.79 -8.45 -12.71
N CYS A 591 32.01 -7.69 -13.47
CA CYS A 591 30.55 -7.79 -13.59
C CYS A 591 30.05 -7.20 -14.92
N LEU A 592 28.77 -7.40 -15.21
CA LEU A 592 28.09 -6.89 -16.38
C LEU A 592 27.31 -5.62 -16.04
N LEU A 593 27.36 -4.60 -16.92
CA LEU A 593 26.59 -3.38 -16.76
C LEU A 593 25.83 -3.06 -18.04
N TYR A 594 24.51 -2.99 -17.94
CA TYR A 594 23.64 -2.45 -18.99
C TYR A 594 23.14 -1.09 -18.55
N THR A 595 23.29 -0.08 -19.40
CA THR A 595 22.65 1.24 -19.23
C THR A 595 21.95 1.60 -20.53
N ASP A 596 20.79 2.24 -20.48
CA ASP A 596 20.13 2.73 -21.68
C ASP A 596 19.37 4.04 -21.44
N ARG A 597 18.86 4.62 -22.49
CA ARG A 597 17.89 5.71 -22.45
C ARG A 597 17.07 5.81 -23.72
N GLY A 598 15.88 6.39 -23.62
CA GLY A 598 15.17 6.97 -24.74
C GLY A 598 15.70 8.38 -25.10
N ASP A 599 14.91 9.13 -25.84
CA ASP A 599 15.15 10.54 -26.17
C ASP A 599 13.90 11.42 -26.09
N SER A 600 12.80 10.85 -25.59
CA SER A 600 11.51 11.53 -25.44
C SER A 600 11.13 11.69 -23.95
N THR A 601 10.20 12.58 -23.66
CA THR A 601 9.75 12.90 -22.29
C THR A 601 10.92 13.28 -21.36
N ILE A 602 11.04 12.65 -20.18
CA ILE A 602 12.13 12.92 -19.22
C ILE A 602 13.48 12.47 -19.78
N ASP A 603 13.53 11.39 -20.55
CA ASP A 603 14.77 10.85 -21.15
C ASP A 603 15.46 11.86 -22.08
N ALA A 604 14.72 12.83 -22.64
CA ALA A 604 15.28 13.93 -23.40
C ALA A 604 16.28 14.78 -22.62
N LEU A 605 16.26 14.73 -21.29
CA LEU A 605 17.17 15.45 -20.40
C LEU A 605 18.46 14.67 -20.11
N TYR A 606 18.49 13.37 -20.37
CA TYR A 606 19.57 12.46 -19.95
C TYR A 606 20.87 12.49 -20.76
N PRO A 607 20.90 12.91 -22.04
CA PRO A 607 22.12 12.86 -22.84
C PRO A 607 23.38 13.44 -22.21
N PRO A 608 23.37 14.65 -21.57
CA PRO A 608 24.57 15.20 -20.97
C PRO A 608 25.03 14.43 -19.72
N TYR A 609 24.11 13.83 -18.97
CA TYR A 609 24.42 13.02 -17.81
C TYR A 609 24.99 11.67 -18.21
N GLN A 610 24.35 10.99 -19.17
CA GLN A 610 24.82 9.70 -19.69
C GLN A 610 26.21 9.80 -20.29
N ALA A 611 26.49 10.84 -21.09
CA ALA A 611 27.81 11.05 -21.69
C ALA A 611 28.93 11.19 -20.64
N ARG A 612 28.62 11.77 -19.48
CA ARG A 612 29.56 11.91 -18.35
C ARG A 612 29.78 10.57 -17.65
N LEU A 613 28.70 9.79 -17.43
CA LEU A 613 28.79 8.44 -16.89
C LEU A 613 29.60 7.53 -17.82
N ASP A 614 29.31 7.56 -19.13
CA ASP A 614 30.02 6.78 -20.14
C ASP A 614 31.53 7.13 -20.17
N SER A 615 31.88 8.40 -20.00
CA SER A 615 33.26 8.87 -19.94
C SER A 615 33.96 8.35 -18.67
N LEU A 616 33.29 8.33 -17.53
CA LEU A 616 33.81 7.80 -16.27
C LEU A 616 34.06 6.29 -16.40
N LEU A 617 33.08 5.53 -16.87
CA LEU A 617 33.21 4.08 -17.08
C LEU A 617 34.39 3.75 -18.02
N THR A 618 34.55 4.49 -19.13
CA THR A 618 35.67 4.32 -20.04
C THR A 618 37.00 4.62 -19.35
N GLY A 619 37.05 5.69 -18.50
CA GLY A 619 38.21 6.05 -17.70
C GLY A 619 38.63 4.96 -16.74
N HIS A 620 37.69 4.21 -16.19
CA HIS A 620 37.91 3.05 -15.32
C HIS A 620 38.19 1.73 -16.09
N GLY A 621 38.38 1.81 -17.41
CA GLY A 621 38.75 0.65 -18.23
C GLY A 621 37.57 -0.24 -18.64
N TRP A 622 36.33 0.19 -18.40
CA TRP A 622 35.17 -0.52 -18.92
C TRP A 622 35.15 -0.43 -20.45
N THR A 623 35.06 -1.58 -21.09
CA THR A 623 35.07 -1.64 -22.55
C THR A 623 33.63 -1.62 -23.06
N PRO A 624 33.21 -0.58 -23.82
CA PRO A 624 31.89 -0.53 -24.35
C PRO A 624 31.70 -1.66 -25.39
N GLY A 625 30.60 -2.38 -25.25
CA GLY A 625 30.12 -3.28 -26.30
C GLY A 625 29.64 -2.50 -27.52
N PRO A 626 29.12 -3.17 -28.56
CA PRO A 626 28.65 -2.52 -29.74
C PRO A 626 27.56 -1.50 -29.38
N SER A 627 27.77 -0.23 -29.77
CA SER A 627 26.75 0.79 -29.64
C SER A 627 25.77 0.63 -30.80
N PHE A 628 24.48 0.60 -30.49
CA PHE A 628 23.43 0.63 -31.48
C PHE A 628 22.38 1.67 -31.11
N SER A 629 21.79 2.25 -32.15
CA SER A 629 20.66 3.18 -31.99
C SER A 629 19.56 2.66 -32.91
N THR A 630 18.48 2.16 -32.33
CA THR A 630 17.38 1.58 -33.06
C THR A 630 16.09 2.30 -32.67
N PRO A 631 15.29 2.81 -33.64
CA PRO A 631 13.98 3.37 -33.35
C PRO A 631 13.08 2.29 -32.71
N VAL A 632 12.31 2.69 -31.71
CA VAL A 632 11.25 1.84 -31.15
C VAL A 632 10.20 1.63 -32.23
N SER A 633 10.22 0.47 -32.88
CA SER A 633 9.13 0.00 -33.74
C SER A 633 8.48 -1.18 -33.04
N GLY A 634 7.17 -1.22 -32.99
CA GLY A 634 6.41 -2.28 -32.30
C GLY A 634 6.54 -3.69 -32.88
N ASP A 635 7.63 -3.98 -33.58
CA ASP A 635 7.97 -5.28 -34.13
C ASP A 635 9.35 -5.70 -33.60
N HIS A 636 9.37 -6.68 -32.71
CA HIS A 636 10.55 -7.18 -31.98
C HIS A 636 11.65 -7.80 -32.86
N THR A 637 11.58 -7.71 -34.19
CA THR A 637 12.39 -8.47 -35.15
C THR A 637 13.65 -7.76 -35.63
N GLY A 638 13.99 -6.57 -35.15
CA GLY A 638 15.03 -5.71 -35.76
C GLY A 638 16.37 -5.61 -35.02
N TYR A 639 16.64 -6.39 -33.98
CA TYR A 639 17.85 -6.24 -33.18
C TYR A 639 18.97 -7.18 -33.64
N PRO A 640 20.23 -6.72 -33.64
CA PRO A 640 21.32 -7.57 -34.10
C PRO A 640 21.55 -8.76 -33.17
N ASP A 641 21.58 -9.96 -33.75
CA ASP A 641 21.96 -11.21 -33.06
C ASP A 641 23.34 -11.17 -32.41
N SER A 642 24.10 -10.10 -32.67
CA SER A 642 25.49 -9.94 -32.25
C SER A 642 25.70 -9.27 -30.89
N ILE A 643 24.63 -9.04 -30.08
CA ILE A 643 24.77 -8.54 -28.68
C ILE A 643 25.51 -9.55 -27.81
N HIS A 644 25.64 -10.78 -28.24
CA HIS A 644 26.15 -11.92 -27.47
C HIS A 644 27.64 -11.94 -27.17
N THR A 645 28.48 -11.05 -27.70
CA THR A 645 29.87 -11.49 -27.81
C THR A 645 31.00 -10.57 -27.37
N SER A 646 30.79 -9.31 -26.98
CA SER A 646 31.96 -8.52 -26.56
C SER A 646 31.61 -7.32 -25.71
N GLY A 647 32.17 -7.29 -24.55
CA GLY A 647 32.10 -6.18 -23.60
C GLY A 647 31.36 -6.54 -22.32
N THR A 648 31.77 -5.90 -21.26
CA THR A 648 31.16 -6.02 -19.95
C THR A 648 30.19 -4.88 -19.68
N TRP A 649 30.06 -3.93 -20.62
CA TRP A 649 29.17 -2.78 -20.53
C TRP A 649 28.59 -2.42 -21.91
N ILE A 650 27.28 -2.16 -21.96
CA ILE A 650 26.59 -1.62 -23.13
C ILE A 650 25.69 -0.43 -22.76
N SER A 651 25.58 0.56 -23.66
CA SER A 651 24.84 1.80 -23.42
C SER A 651 24.08 2.23 -24.70
N PRO A 652 23.01 1.51 -25.11
CA PRO A 652 22.23 1.85 -26.28
C PRO A 652 21.34 3.08 -26.07
N VAL A 653 20.97 3.72 -27.20
CA VAL A 653 19.99 4.81 -27.25
C VAL A 653 18.80 4.39 -28.11
N PHE A 654 17.59 4.63 -27.63
CA PHE A 654 16.34 4.28 -28.31
C PHE A 654 15.60 5.54 -28.78
N PRO A 655 15.79 5.99 -30.02
CA PRO A 655 15.13 7.16 -30.57
C PRO A 655 13.60 7.00 -30.59
N GLY A 656 12.89 8.00 -30.10
CA GLY A 656 11.43 8.00 -29.98
C GLY A 656 10.90 7.38 -28.68
N ALA A 657 11.73 6.66 -27.91
CA ALA A 657 11.29 6.05 -26.67
C ALA A 657 11.09 7.08 -25.56
N SER A 658 9.99 6.93 -24.85
CA SER A 658 9.59 7.71 -23.68
C SER A 658 9.96 7.01 -22.38
N HIS A 659 9.83 7.74 -21.27
CA HIS A 659 10.10 7.25 -19.90
C HIS A 659 8.85 6.58 -19.32
N VAL A 660 8.43 5.45 -19.87
CA VAL A 660 7.20 4.72 -19.51
C VAL A 660 7.40 3.21 -19.64
N GLU A 661 6.58 2.44 -18.90
CA GLU A 661 6.63 0.99 -18.82
C GLU A 661 6.52 0.31 -20.20
N HIS A 662 5.60 0.78 -21.03
CA HIS A 662 5.42 0.25 -22.38
C HIS A 662 6.71 0.32 -23.22
N ASP A 663 7.43 1.44 -23.18
CA ASP A 663 8.66 1.61 -23.97
C ASP A 663 9.83 0.82 -23.36
N TRP A 664 9.84 0.58 -22.03
CA TRP A 664 10.81 -0.33 -21.40
C TRP A 664 10.52 -1.78 -21.77
N ALA A 665 9.26 -2.22 -21.74
CA ALA A 665 8.85 -3.55 -22.16
C ALA A 665 9.33 -3.90 -23.58
N THR A 666 9.18 -2.99 -24.55
CA THR A 666 9.57 -3.23 -25.94
C THR A 666 11.06 -3.53 -26.15
N ARG A 667 11.92 -3.12 -25.23
CA ARG A 667 13.39 -3.30 -25.29
C ARG A 667 13.98 -4.18 -24.19
N LEU A 668 13.14 -4.71 -23.29
CA LEU A 668 13.56 -5.51 -22.15
C LEU A 668 14.35 -6.77 -22.55
N HIS A 669 14.06 -7.36 -23.72
CA HIS A 669 14.78 -8.52 -24.24
C HIS A 669 16.30 -8.28 -24.36
N ILE A 670 16.74 -7.03 -24.55
CA ILE A 670 18.17 -6.68 -24.70
C ILE A 670 18.92 -6.84 -23.38
N PRO A 671 18.55 -6.17 -22.27
CA PRO A 671 19.22 -6.36 -20.98
C PRO A 671 19.08 -7.79 -20.47
N LEU A 672 17.93 -8.47 -20.68
CA LEU A 672 17.77 -9.87 -20.28
C LEU A 672 18.74 -10.79 -21.03
N THR A 673 18.85 -10.66 -22.34
CA THR A 673 19.82 -11.43 -23.15
C THR A 673 21.26 -11.11 -22.73
N PHE A 674 21.56 -9.84 -22.43
CA PHE A 674 22.90 -9.42 -22.02
C PHE A 674 23.33 -9.98 -20.66
N LEU A 675 22.43 -9.97 -19.67
CA LEU A 675 22.72 -10.47 -18.33
C LEU A 675 22.69 -12.00 -18.23
N LEU A 676 21.70 -12.65 -18.86
CA LEU A 676 21.46 -14.09 -18.75
C LEU A 676 22.12 -14.93 -19.84
N ARG A 677 23.06 -14.36 -20.60
CA ARG A 677 23.74 -15.07 -21.69
C ARG A 677 24.43 -16.34 -21.24
N HIS A 678 24.47 -17.34 -22.11
CA HIS A 678 25.37 -18.47 -21.96
C HIS A 678 26.81 -18.04 -22.22
N ASP A 679 27.75 -18.35 -21.33
CA ASP A 679 29.18 -18.26 -21.60
C ASP A 679 29.66 -19.36 -22.56
#